data_86ee51f04157d3beeaceb4bf24a04ca1
#
_entry.id   86ee51f04157d3beeaceb4bf24a04ca1
#
_cell.length_a   1.000
_cell.length_b   1.000
_cell.length_c   1.000
_cell.angle_alpha   90.00
_cell.angle_beta   90.00
_cell.angle_gamma   90.00
#
_symmetry.space_group_name_H-M   'P 1'
#
loop_
_entity.id
_entity.type
_entity.pdbx_description
1 polymer ?
#
loop_
_entity_poly.entity_id
_entity_poly.type
_entity_poly.pdbx_seq_one_letter_code
_entity_poly.pdbx_strand_id
1 'polypeptide(L)'
;MALMVCSALAACGGGGGGGAVNTNPDPQAVTPVTPSVTPGTNGQGAQGNNGTSSQNGTSSDNRGQGDVAGGNAASGNSSQGSAGNGNQNGATDGSNGSPGTGNGSGHTGSGASDAPVSVTPPNLPGNDADPQSQKPTAAIVRILGQVRGPSAAANPASLRLPQGSTSIAYDRQDPPRIWVINPDQDSVSVLDSKTRTLLREIPLTVSGRAETAPEKPATEHGPRTLAIDNAGHVWVTNRHSGSISIIDPATMTVATRIALGVATQPYGVVAAPDGSGIWVSTLGSQELLQFDPVTRQLKQRMALGPEVRHLAITADSKRLLASRFITPALPGESTLTPRTRGTGFRGGEVLLIDPARATLQRTIPLAVSTLEDTPIQGRGLPNYLGAAAISPDGRSAWIPSKQDNIQRGQSRDGQPLDFQSTVRAIVSNLDLQAATPAERPTRRYDVDNSGQASAATYTPDGRYVLVALETSREISILNAATGTEVRRLDVQRTPQGIAVSPDGKQAAISNVMSRTVSFFDISALANDEPRAILPATATGTLKSAERMPAQLKRGKELFHDARDPRLARDRYMSCASCHSEGYGDGRVWDMSSLGEGLRKTISLQGHGGKKARLHWSGNFDEVQDFEQQIRALGGGSGLMPIGSFELNGRSLPLGTPKAGQSDDLDALAAYVNSLNRYAPSPYRNSDRSLTASAKVGESLFASKGCATCHSNADLGGDGLTRHDIGTLKPASGKVQGEALTGLVAPGLRDAWYTAPYLHDGSADTLEAAIQAHNTNTFTAAELSSLAAYIRQIGNGQ
;
A
#
# COMPACT_ATOMS: atom_id res chain seq x y z
N MET A 1 60.76 14.30 3.54
CA MET A 1 61.79 13.36 3.00
C MET A 1 60.97 12.43 2.18
N ALA A 2 60.75 12.69 0.90
CA ALA A 2 61.59 12.45 -0.24
C ALA A 2 61.66 10.93 -0.51
N LEU A 3 61.36 10.37 -1.59
CA LEU A 3 61.40 10.72 -3.02
C LEU A 3 60.94 9.44 -3.77
N MET A 4 60.10 9.51 -4.77
CA MET A 4 60.49 9.40 -6.21
C MET A 4 61.01 8.01 -6.62
N VAL A 5 60.77 7.37 -7.74
CA VAL A 5 60.51 7.86 -9.10
C VAL A 5 60.34 6.64 -9.99
N CYS A 6 59.49 6.76 -11.02
CA CYS A 6 59.66 6.45 -12.46
C CYS A 6 60.15 5.06 -12.93
N SER A 7 59.61 4.56 -13.88
CA SER A 7 59.48 4.71 -15.36
C SER A 7 59.86 3.38 -16.01
N ALA A 8 59.14 2.92 -16.91
CA ALA A 8 58.91 3.13 -18.33
C ALA A 8 59.62 2.12 -19.26
N LEU A 9 58.92 1.86 -20.35
CA LEU A 9 59.38 1.45 -21.70
C LEU A 9 59.67 -0.05 -21.92
N ALA A 10 59.19 -0.67 -22.87
CA ALA A 10 58.82 -0.58 -24.31
C ALA A 10 59.20 -1.93 -24.89
N ALA A 11 58.56 -2.52 -25.74
CA ALA A 11 58.12 -2.41 -27.11
C ALA A 11 58.30 -3.74 -27.86
N CYS A 12 57.46 -3.94 -28.86
CA CYS A 12 57.58 -4.73 -30.09
C CYS A 12 57.45 -6.25 -29.98
N GLY A 13 56.67 -6.92 -30.77
CA GLY A 13 56.09 -6.79 -32.06
C GLY A 13 55.39 -8.04 -32.49
N GLY A 14 54.43 -7.86 -33.34
CA GLY A 14 54.29 -8.59 -34.58
C GLY A 14 53.40 -9.81 -34.67
N GLY A 15 52.32 -9.66 -35.43
CA GLY A 15 51.90 -10.71 -36.34
C GLY A 15 50.47 -11.27 -36.19
N GLY A 16 49.50 -10.70 -36.89
CA GLY A 16 48.73 -11.41 -37.91
C GLY A 16 47.53 -12.25 -37.51
N GLY A 17 46.35 -11.81 -37.96
CA GLY A 17 45.37 -12.75 -38.48
C GLY A 17 44.00 -12.78 -37.87
N GLY A 18 43.04 -12.17 -38.55
CA GLY A 18 41.71 -12.75 -38.73
C GLY A 18 40.58 -12.47 -37.72
N GLY A 19 39.88 -11.46 -37.95
CA GLY A 19 38.43 -11.31 -38.07
C GLY A 19 37.43 -12.11 -37.21
N ALA A 20 36.70 -11.38 -36.36
CA ALA A 20 35.27 -11.51 -36.24
C ALA A 20 34.78 -10.36 -35.36
N VAL A 21 34.12 -9.41 -36.01
CA VAL A 21 33.37 -8.33 -35.37
C VAL A 21 32.13 -8.93 -34.81
N ASN A 22 32.01 -8.95 -33.49
CA ASN A 22 30.78 -9.31 -32.80
C ASN A 22 30.13 -8.01 -32.32
N THR A 23 29.29 -7.44 -33.20
CA THR A 23 28.39 -6.34 -32.87
C THR A 23 27.23 -6.88 -32.10
N ASN A 24 27.23 -6.59 -30.82
CA ASN A 24 26.04 -6.80 -29.98
C ASN A 24 25.03 -5.70 -30.31
N PRO A 25 23.79 -6.03 -30.70
CA PRO A 25 22.78 -5.00 -30.96
C PRO A 25 22.19 -4.47 -29.67
N ASP A 26 22.12 -3.15 -29.65
CA ASP A 26 21.36 -2.29 -28.75
C ASP A 26 19.94 -2.83 -28.53
N PRO A 27 19.43 -2.87 -27.27
CA PRO A 27 18.04 -3.27 -27.05
C PRO A 27 17.11 -2.16 -27.50
N GLN A 28 16.50 -2.36 -28.66
CA GLN A 28 15.44 -1.51 -29.17
C GLN A 28 14.24 -1.50 -28.24
N ALA A 29 13.71 -0.31 -28.03
CA ALA A 29 12.45 0.00 -27.35
C ALA A 29 11.29 -0.84 -27.94
N VAL A 30 10.62 -1.56 -27.08
CA VAL A 30 9.38 -2.27 -27.43
C VAL A 30 8.26 -1.25 -27.51
N THR A 31 7.86 -0.89 -28.71
CA THR A 31 6.64 -0.14 -28.97
C THR A 31 5.42 -1.05 -28.77
N PRO A 32 4.33 -0.54 -28.17
CA PRO A 32 3.09 -1.31 -28.06
C PRO A 32 2.46 -1.45 -29.46
N VAL A 33 2.18 -2.68 -29.82
CA VAL A 33 1.45 -3.03 -31.03
C VAL A 33 -0.01 -2.69 -30.85
N THR A 34 -0.47 -1.70 -31.58
CA THR A 34 -1.89 -1.46 -31.83
C THR A 34 -2.35 -2.38 -32.98
N PRO A 35 -3.48 -3.08 -32.87
CA PRO A 35 -4.01 -3.81 -34.00
C PRO A 35 -4.64 -2.82 -34.99
N SER A 36 -4.06 -2.72 -36.17
CA SER A 36 -4.65 -2.03 -37.32
C SER A 36 -5.76 -2.88 -37.91
N VAL A 37 -6.95 -2.31 -37.96
CA VAL A 37 -8.06 -2.82 -38.76
C VAL A 37 -7.95 -2.17 -40.13
N THR A 38 -7.69 -2.98 -41.16
CA THR A 38 -7.71 -2.56 -42.56
C THR A 38 -9.14 -2.75 -43.08
N PRO A 39 -9.74 -1.80 -43.78
CA PRO A 39 -11.04 -2.01 -44.50
C PRO A 39 -10.80 -2.67 -45.84
N GLY A 40 -11.39 -3.82 -46.02
CA GLY A 40 -11.50 -4.48 -47.32
C GLY A 40 -12.71 -3.96 -48.08
N THR A 41 -12.46 -3.43 -49.25
CA THR A 41 -13.44 -3.06 -50.28
C THR A 41 -13.83 -4.23 -51.12
N ASN A 42 -15.05 -4.12 -51.67
CA ASN A 42 -15.72 -4.81 -52.82
C ASN A 42 -16.70 -5.92 -52.45
N GLY A 43 -17.86 -5.93 -53.00
CA GLY A 43 -18.51 -5.25 -54.13
C GLY A 43 -19.89 -5.89 -54.37
N GLN A 44 -20.76 -5.04 -54.85
CA GLN A 44 -21.90 -5.27 -55.78
C GLN A 44 -22.89 -6.40 -55.59
N GLY A 45 -24.17 -6.03 -55.62
CA GLY A 45 -25.27 -6.81 -56.22
C GLY A 45 -26.61 -6.61 -55.53
N ALA A 46 -27.34 -5.61 -55.93
CA ALA A 46 -28.57 -5.53 -56.68
C ALA A 46 -29.90 -5.91 -56.00
N GLN A 47 -30.79 -4.88 -55.97
CA GLN A 47 -32.25 -4.90 -56.24
C GLN A 47 -33.17 -5.67 -55.30
N GLY A 48 -34.18 -5.01 -54.82
CA GLY A 48 -35.38 -4.52 -55.15
C GLY A 48 -36.35 -4.22 -54.02
N ASN A 49 -36.83 -3.08 -54.01
CA ASN A 49 -38.17 -2.57 -54.32
C ASN A 49 -39.24 -2.59 -53.22
N ASN A 50 -39.74 -1.39 -53.01
CA ASN A 50 -41.14 -0.97 -52.74
C ASN A 50 -41.71 -1.32 -51.34
N GLY A 51 -42.38 -0.42 -50.73
CA GLY A 51 -43.05 0.82 -51.04
C GLY A 51 -43.69 1.45 -49.82
N THR A 52 -43.79 2.70 -49.95
CA THR A 52 -44.93 3.60 -49.68
C THR A 52 -45.59 3.56 -48.32
N SER A 53 -45.68 4.62 -47.70
CA SER A 53 -46.31 5.94 -47.72
C SER A 53 -47.03 6.12 -46.39
N SER A 54 -46.88 7.20 -45.86
CA SER A 54 -47.48 8.54 -45.84
C SER A 54 -48.12 8.80 -44.47
N GLN A 55 -47.70 9.87 -43.99
CA GLN A 55 -48.29 11.18 -43.78
C GLN A 55 -49.09 11.45 -42.53
N ASN A 56 -48.67 12.50 -41.92
CA ASN A 56 -49.40 13.67 -41.52
C ASN A 56 -50.30 13.68 -40.27
N GLY A 57 -50.02 14.68 -39.49
CA GLY A 57 -50.96 15.64 -39.10
C GLY A 57 -50.74 16.17 -37.67
N THR A 58 -50.10 17.24 -37.58
CA THR A 58 -50.46 18.63 -37.23
C THR A 58 -51.34 18.86 -36.00
N SER A 59 -50.71 19.71 -35.17
CA SER A 59 -51.23 20.95 -34.53
C SER A 59 -52.41 20.85 -33.58
N SER A 60 -52.32 21.51 -32.48
CA SER A 60 -52.58 22.88 -32.14
C SER A 60 -52.98 23.03 -30.68
N ASP A 61 -52.37 24.00 -30.09
CA ASP A 61 -52.88 25.10 -29.26
C ASP A 61 -54.18 24.92 -28.44
N ASN A 62 -54.18 25.20 -27.17
CA ASN A 62 -54.64 26.44 -26.66
C ASN A 62 -54.59 26.52 -25.10
N ARG A 63 -53.99 27.52 -24.58
CA ARG A 63 -54.37 28.57 -23.68
C ARG A 63 -55.53 28.27 -22.68
N GLY A 64 -55.22 28.68 -21.47
CA GLY A 64 -56.24 29.00 -20.51
C GLY A 64 -55.66 29.50 -19.21
N GLN A 65 -55.46 30.81 -19.15
CA GLN A 65 -55.25 31.67 -17.98
C GLN A 65 -56.32 31.47 -16.92
N GLY A 66 -55.93 31.76 -15.69
CA GLY A 66 -56.90 31.99 -14.61
C GLY A 66 -56.19 32.36 -13.32
N ASP A 67 -55.89 33.60 -13.17
CA ASP A 67 -55.56 34.37 -11.96
C ASP A 67 -56.53 34.14 -10.80
N VAL A 68 -56.11 34.33 -9.58
CA VAL A 68 -56.25 35.49 -8.73
C VAL A 68 -56.09 35.12 -7.25
N ALA A 69 -55.17 35.79 -6.65
CA ALA A 69 -55.15 36.50 -5.39
C ALA A 69 -55.60 35.89 -4.10
N GLY A 70 -54.75 36.04 -3.16
CA GLY A 70 -54.99 36.97 -2.05
C GLY A 70 -54.94 36.29 -0.69
N GLY A 71 -54.03 36.77 0.08
CA GLY A 71 -54.29 37.53 1.29
C GLY A 71 -53.58 36.90 2.51
N ASN A 72 -52.54 37.47 2.84
CA ASN A 72 -52.16 38.18 4.07
C ASN A 72 -52.58 37.67 5.46
N ALA A 73 -51.54 37.76 6.28
CA ALA A 73 -51.44 38.28 7.63
C ALA A 73 -51.50 37.24 8.77
N ALA A 74 -50.39 37.16 9.42
CA ALA A 74 -49.81 37.97 10.48
C ALA A 74 -50.18 37.50 11.90
N SER A 75 -49.07 37.45 12.68
CA SER A 75 -48.98 37.77 14.11
C SER A 75 -49.59 36.78 15.13
N GLY A 76 -48.81 36.39 16.02
CA GLY A 76 -48.46 36.96 17.28
C GLY A 76 -48.32 35.87 18.32
N ASN A 77 -47.20 35.79 18.88
CA ASN A 77 -46.74 36.34 20.14
C ASN A 77 -47.28 35.67 21.44
N SER A 78 -46.27 35.44 22.27
CA SER A 78 -46.29 35.44 23.74
C SER A 78 -46.85 34.16 24.40
N SER A 79 -46.27 33.69 25.41
CA SER A 79 -45.37 34.08 26.49
C SER A 79 -45.61 33.14 27.68
N GLN A 80 -44.53 32.96 28.43
CA GLN A 80 -44.52 32.75 29.87
C GLN A 80 -45.23 31.51 30.41
N GLY A 81 -44.73 30.84 31.35
CA GLY A 81 -43.77 31.07 32.42
C GLY A 81 -43.84 29.96 33.41
N SER A 82 -42.79 29.88 34.09
CA SER A 82 -42.63 29.95 35.53
C SER A 82 -42.74 28.72 36.39
N ALA A 83 -41.62 28.54 37.06
CA ALA A 83 -41.46 28.28 38.49
C ALA A 83 -41.65 26.84 38.95
N GLY A 84 -40.87 26.28 39.77
CA GLY A 84 -39.85 26.74 40.65
C GLY A 84 -39.67 25.74 41.81
N ASN A 85 -38.59 25.90 42.48
CA ASN A 85 -38.34 25.41 43.86
C ASN A 85 -37.89 23.95 43.98
N GLY A 86 -36.84 23.60 44.62
CA GLY A 86 -36.02 24.28 45.61
C GLY A 86 -35.60 23.32 46.69
N ASN A 87 -34.48 23.61 47.22
CA ASN A 87 -33.92 23.26 48.54
C ASN A 87 -32.92 22.11 48.55
N GLN A 88 -31.64 22.43 48.78
CA GLN A 88 -30.86 22.96 49.90
C GLN A 88 -30.46 21.89 50.92
N ASN A 89 -29.21 21.94 51.16
CA ASN A 89 -28.42 21.80 52.39
C ASN A 89 -27.54 20.58 52.43
N GLY A 90 -26.30 20.63 52.80
CA GLY A 90 -25.43 21.62 53.41
C GLY A 90 -24.06 21.03 53.64
N ALA A 91 -23.10 21.83 53.48
CA ALA A 91 -21.87 22.13 54.15
C ALA A 91 -21.42 21.23 55.31
N THR A 92 -20.11 20.97 55.40
CA THR A 92 -19.09 21.69 56.12
C THR A 92 -17.77 20.96 56.03
N ASP A 93 -16.69 21.61 55.57
CA ASP A 93 -15.56 22.17 56.29
C ASP A 93 -14.51 21.20 56.75
N GLY A 94 -13.23 21.52 56.34
CA GLY A 94 -12.12 21.70 57.22
C GLY A 94 -10.81 21.19 56.69
N SER A 95 -10.07 21.96 56.01
CA SER A 95 -8.85 22.74 56.29
C SER A 95 -7.50 21.97 56.51
N ASN A 96 -6.57 22.44 55.73
CA ASN A 96 -5.17 22.83 56.04
C ASN A 96 -4.06 21.79 56.25
N GLY A 97 -2.99 22.04 55.49
CA GLY A 97 -1.62 21.83 55.96
C GLY A 97 -0.56 21.46 54.92
N SER A 98 0.05 22.41 54.29
CA SER A 98 1.45 22.38 53.80
C SER A 98 2.33 23.06 54.85
N PRO A 99 3.65 23.04 54.80
CA PRO A 99 4.65 22.46 53.94
C PRO A 99 5.87 21.88 54.75
N GLY A 100 6.86 21.32 54.04
CA GLY A 100 8.15 21.03 54.68
C GLY A 100 9.19 20.44 53.74
N THR A 101 10.14 21.26 53.44
CA THR A 101 11.43 21.06 52.76
C THR A 101 12.32 20.02 53.41
N GLY A 102 13.20 19.35 52.67
CA GLY A 102 14.34 18.64 53.20
C GLY A 102 15.20 17.90 52.18
N ASN A 103 16.32 18.50 51.87
CA ASN A 103 17.48 17.97 51.14
C ASN A 103 18.09 16.73 51.77
N GLY A 104 18.77 15.91 50.98
CA GLY A 104 19.72 14.90 51.46
C GLY A 104 20.27 13.98 50.40
N SER A 105 21.43 14.29 49.93
CA SER A 105 22.34 13.52 49.07
C SER A 105 22.87 12.24 49.72
N GLY A 106 23.20 11.23 48.89
CA GLY A 106 23.98 10.08 49.31
C GLY A 106 24.12 8.96 48.27
N HIS A 107 25.29 8.85 47.78
CA HIS A 107 25.86 7.89 46.82
C HIS A 107 25.91 6.43 47.28
N THR A 108 26.05 5.57 46.25
CA THR A 108 26.77 4.28 46.07
C THR A 108 25.81 3.15 45.79
N GLY A 109 25.78 2.45 44.66
CA GLY A 109 26.86 1.80 43.99
C GLY A 109 26.46 0.32 43.77
N SER A 110 26.50 -0.14 42.52
CA SER A 110 26.77 -1.49 42.06
C SER A 110 25.59 -2.50 41.89
N GLY A 111 25.57 -3.07 40.70
CA GLY A 111 25.07 -4.42 40.42
C GLY A 111 23.94 -4.52 39.44
N ALA A 112 24.23 -4.36 38.17
CA ALA A 112 23.31 -4.76 37.09
C ALA A 112 23.32 -6.26 36.91
N SER A 113 22.17 -6.90 37.05
CA SER A 113 21.88 -8.19 36.44
C SER A 113 20.81 -7.96 35.41
N ASP A 114 21.19 -8.09 34.12
CA ASP A 114 20.27 -8.02 32.99
C ASP A 114 19.35 -9.27 32.99
N ALA A 115 18.15 -9.07 33.52
CA ALA A 115 17.04 -9.95 33.21
C ALA A 115 16.24 -9.37 32.02
N PRO A 116 15.79 -10.19 31.08
CA PRO A 116 15.00 -9.69 29.95
C PRO A 116 13.69 -9.09 30.46
N VAL A 117 13.46 -7.84 30.12
CA VAL A 117 12.22 -7.15 30.43
C VAL A 117 11.09 -7.81 29.63
N SER A 118 10.31 -8.64 30.32
CA SER A 118 9.00 -9.05 29.86
C SER A 118 8.08 -7.83 29.90
N VAL A 119 7.87 -7.19 28.77
CA VAL A 119 6.87 -6.13 28.66
C VAL A 119 5.52 -6.82 28.62
N THR A 120 4.88 -6.91 29.78
CA THR A 120 3.46 -7.22 29.83
C THR A 120 2.74 -6.08 29.09
N PRO A 121 1.97 -6.35 28.06
CA PRO A 121 1.18 -5.29 27.41
C PRO A 121 0.24 -4.68 28.44
N PRO A 122 0.03 -3.34 28.42
CA PRO A 122 -1.00 -2.75 29.25
C PRO A 122 -2.30 -3.53 29.00
N ASN A 123 -3.02 -3.86 30.07
CA ASN A 123 -4.36 -4.44 29.98
C ASN A 123 -5.18 -3.58 29.03
N LEU A 124 -5.36 -4.07 27.80
CA LEU A 124 -6.36 -3.54 26.92
C LEU A 124 -7.71 -3.80 27.62
N PRO A 125 -8.65 -2.83 27.61
CA PRO A 125 -9.99 -3.08 28.11
C PRO A 125 -10.49 -4.38 27.52
N GLY A 126 -11.02 -5.23 28.37
CA GLY A 126 -11.46 -6.57 28.01
C GLY A 126 -12.31 -6.54 26.75
N ASN A 127 -12.34 -7.66 26.06
CA ASN A 127 -13.21 -7.98 24.94
C ASN A 127 -14.68 -7.69 25.30
N ASP A 128 -15.03 -6.42 25.45
CA ASP A 128 -16.42 -6.00 25.31
C ASP A 128 -16.68 -6.08 23.82
N ALA A 129 -17.13 -7.25 23.41
CA ALA A 129 -17.62 -7.49 22.08
C ALA A 129 -18.67 -6.41 21.81
N ASP A 130 -18.40 -5.53 20.87
CA ASP A 130 -19.39 -4.67 20.27
C ASP A 130 -20.61 -5.55 19.98
N PRO A 131 -21.80 -5.22 20.52
CA PRO A 131 -23.02 -6.01 20.30
C PRO A 131 -23.34 -6.22 18.82
N GLN A 132 -22.78 -5.40 17.92
CA GLN A 132 -22.93 -5.53 16.47
C GLN A 132 -22.00 -6.57 15.85
N SER A 133 -20.93 -6.99 16.50
CA SER A 133 -20.04 -8.06 16.01
C SER A 133 -20.57 -9.46 16.30
N GLN A 134 -21.65 -9.59 17.06
CA GLN A 134 -22.33 -10.85 17.31
C GLN A 134 -23.37 -11.12 16.23
N LYS A 135 -22.92 -11.52 15.04
CA LYS A 135 -23.83 -12.16 14.08
C LYS A 135 -24.26 -13.53 14.61
N PRO A 136 -25.56 -13.88 14.54
CA PRO A 136 -26.02 -15.21 14.90
C PRO A 136 -25.54 -16.22 13.85
N THR A 137 -24.38 -16.79 14.06
CA THR A 137 -23.78 -17.86 13.23
C THR A 137 -24.37 -19.24 13.54
N ALA A 138 -25.31 -19.34 14.50
CA ALA A 138 -25.78 -20.64 15.01
C ALA A 138 -26.85 -21.33 14.15
N ALA A 139 -27.43 -20.68 13.15
CA ALA A 139 -28.53 -21.27 12.39
C ALA A 139 -28.17 -21.96 11.07
N ILE A 140 -26.95 -21.77 10.54
CA ILE A 140 -26.54 -22.30 9.22
C ILE A 140 -25.62 -23.54 9.33
N VAL A 141 -25.07 -23.84 10.48
CA VAL A 141 -24.10 -24.94 10.67
C VAL A 141 -24.69 -26.36 10.57
N ARG A 142 -26.01 -26.52 10.48
CA ARG A 142 -26.65 -27.84 10.49
C ARG A 142 -26.92 -28.51 9.15
N ILE A 143 -26.56 -27.90 8.01
CA ILE A 143 -26.96 -28.46 6.68
C ILE A 143 -25.77 -28.86 5.79
N LEU A 144 -24.53 -28.51 6.10
CA LEU A 144 -23.40 -28.89 5.28
C LEU A 144 -22.64 -30.03 5.94
N GLY A 145 -22.77 -31.20 5.34
CA GLY A 145 -22.02 -32.40 5.74
C GLY A 145 -20.55 -32.13 5.84
N GLN A 146 -19.90 -32.72 6.82
CA GLN A 146 -18.45 -32.66 7.07
C GLN A 146 -17.70 -32.93 5.76
N VAL A 147 -17.06 -31.88 5.20
CA VAL A 147 -16.03 -32.09 4.21
C VAL A 147 -14.82 -32.62 4.99
N ARG A 148 -14.64 -33.94 4.98
CA ARG A 148 -13.41 -34.55 5.47
C ARG A 148 -12.24 -33.95 4.69
N GLY A 149 -11.44 -33.16 5.35
CA GLY A 149 -10.12 -32.81 4.89
C GLY A 149 -9.27 -34.06 4.68
N PRO A 150 -8.18 -33.98 3.93
CA PRO A 150 -7.30 -35.13 3.76
C PRO A 150 -6.88 -35.66 5.12
N SER A 151 -6.95 -37.00 5.27
CA SER A 151 -6.64 -37.75 6.49
C SER A 151 -5.30 -37.30 7.05
N ALA A 152 -5.27 -36.95 8.34
CA ALA A 152 -4.08 -36.52 9.09
C ALA A 152 -3.09 -37.67 9.34
N ALA A 153 -2.59 -38.32 8.32
CA ALA A 153 -1.64 -39.42 8.41
C ALA A 153 -0.33 -39.22 7.65
N ALA A 154 -0.03 -38.00 7.20
CA ALA A 154 1.27 -37.71 6.60
C ALA A 154 2.17 -37.02 7.63
N ASN A 155 3.41 -37.50 7.75
CA ASN A 155 4.44 -36.87 8.55
C ASN A 155 4.58 -35.38 8.13
N PRO A 156 4.33 -34.40 9.02
CA PRO A 156 4.35 -32.98 8.68
C PRO A 156 5.63 -32.51 7.99
N ALA A 157 6.77 -33.15 8.28
CA ALA A 157 8.07 -32.84 7.69
C ALA A 157 8.18 -33.20 6.19
N SER A 158 7.25 -34.00 5.64
CA SER A 158 7.25 -34.41 4.22
C SER A 158 6.24 -33.67 3.35
N LEU A 159 5.35 -32.85 3.94
CA LEU A 159 4.37 -32.08 3.17
C LEU A 159 5.05 -30.87 2.52
N ARG A 160 5.07 -30.88 1.18
CA ARG A 160 5.38 -29.67 0.42
C ARG A 160 4.17 -28.75 0.50
N LEU A 161 4.32 -27.61 1.14
CA LEU A 161 3.27 -26.59 1.22
C LEU A 161 3.53 -25.48 0.19
N PRO A 162 2.47 -24.81 -0.30
CA PRO A 162 2.62 -23.60 -1.10
C PRO A 162 3.45 -22.56 -0.34
N GLN A 163 4.19 -21.74 -1.09
CA GLN A 163 5.00 -20.67 -0.52
C GLN A 163 4.47 -19.32 -1.01
N GLY A 164 4.48 -18.32 -0.15
CA GLY A 164 4.12 -16.93 -0.47
C GLY A 164 5.17 -15.95 0.04
N SER A 165 5.28 -14.82 -0.61
CA SER A 165 6.10 -13.69 -0.14
C SER A 165 5.62 -13.25 1.24
N THR A 166 6.50 -13.27 2.21
CA THR A 166 6.16 -12.99 3.60
C THR A 166 7.27 -12.26 4.33
N SER A 167 6.94 -11.58 5.43
CA SER A 167 7.92 -10.97 6.34
C SER A 167 8.35 -11.92 7.48
N ILE A 168 7.74 -13.11 7.58
CA ILE A 168 7.97 -14.06 8.65
C ILE A 168 7.82 -15.51 8.15
N ALA A 169 8.71 -16.43 8.52
CA ALA A 169 8.59 -17.82 8.15
C ALA A 169 9.19 -18.74 9.21
N TYR A 170 8.65 -19.95 9.33
CA TYR A 170 9.26 -21.06 10.06
C TYR A 170 10.30 -21.75 9.16
N ASP A 171 11.46 -22.12 9.74
CA ASP A 171 12.38 -23.05 9.07
C ASP A 171 12.01 -24.52 9.35
N ARG A 172 12.81 -25.42 8.80
CA ARG A 172 12.57 -26.87 8.90
C ARG A 172 13.42 -27.54 9.99
N GLN A 173 14.00 -26.78 10.92
CA GLN A 173 14.73 -27.32 12.04
C GLN A 173 13.76 -27.98 13.04
N ASP A 174 14.28 -28.77 13.96
CA ASP A 174 13.54 -29.34 15.09
C ASP A 174 14.26 -29.01 16.41
N PRO A 175 13.72 -28.12 17.24
CA PRO A 175 12.50 -27.29 17.01
C PRO A 175 12.70 -26.29 15.90
N PRO A 176 11.62 -25.91 15.18
CA PRO A 176 11.71 -24.92 14.11
C PRO A 176 12.05 -23.54 14.69
N ARG A 177 12.82 -22.79 13.92
CA ARG A 177 13.10 -21.37 14.22
C ARG A 177 12.18 -20.50 13.38
N ILE A 178 11.97 -19.29 13.86
CA ILE A 178 11.16 -18.29 13.17
C ILE A 178 12.08 -17.17 12.70
N TRP A 179 12.01 -16.87 11.41
CA TRP A 179 12.80 -15.83 10.76
C TRP A 179 11.89 -14.65 10.45
N VAL A 180 12.28 -13.44 10.88
CA VAL A 180 11.47 -12.21 10.77
C VAL A 180 12.32 -11.09 10.25
N ILE A 181 11.83 -10.34 9.26
CA ILE A 181 12.49 -9.12 8.79
C ILE A 181 12.13 -7.92 9.66
N ASN A 182 13.09 -7.03 9.86
CA ASN A 182 12.92 -5.74 10.50
C ASN A 182 13.25 -4.62 9.49
N PRO A 183 12.23 -4.12 8.74
CA PRO A 183 12.47 -3.20 7.63
C PRO A 183 13.18 -1.91 8.04
N ASP A 184 12.82 -1.35 9.19
CA ASP A 184 13.35 -0.08 9.69
C ASP A 184 14.72 -0.21 10.37
N GLN A 185 15.19 -1.46 10.58
CA GLN A 185 16.47 -1.76 11.25
C GLN A 185 17.50 -2.39 10.31
N ASP A 186 17.15 -2.64 9.04
CA ASP A 186 17.99 -3.38 8.10
C ASP A 186 18.52 -4.69 8.69
N SER A 187 17.65 -5.44 9.37
CA SER A 187 18.02 -6.69 10.03
C SER A 187 17.01 -7.81 9.82
N VAL A 188 17.43 -9.03 10.12
CA VAL A 188 16.61 -10.23 10.22
C VAL A 188 16.77 -10.81 11.60
N SER A 189 15.67 -11.11 12.27
CA SER A 189 15.66 -11.72 13.59
C SER A 189 15.32 -13.20 13.51
N VAL A 190 15.95 -13.97 14.38
CA VAL A 190 15.72 -15.42 14.53
C VAL A 190 15.21 -15.67 15.93
N LEU A 191 14.03 -16.29 16.03
CA LEU A 191 13.41 -16.67 17.30
C LEU A 191 13.31 -18.20 17.39
N ASP A 192 13.43 -18.72 18.60
CA ASP A 192 13.07 -20.09 18.92
C ASP A 192 11.54 -20.21 19.03
N SER A 193 10.94 -21.13 18.28
CA SER A 193 9.49 -21.27 18.24
C SER A 193 8.89 -21.88 19.51
N LYS A 194 9.66 -22.72 20.22
CA LYS A 194 9.22 -23.41 21.41
C LYS A 194 9.29 -22.51 22.65
N THR A 195 10.44 -21.88 22.86
CA THR A 195 10.65 -20.95 23.98
C THR A 195 10.10 -19.55 23.70
N ARG A 196 9.84 -19.22 22.43
CA ARG A 196 9.39 -17.90 21.95
C ARG A 196 10.36 -16.79 22.31
N THR A 197 11.66 -17.11 22.34
CA THR A 197 12.73 -16.16 22.68
C THR A 197 13.52 -15.75 21.45
N LEU A 198 14.04 -14.50 21.48
CA LEU A 198 14.92 -14.01 20.42
C LEU A 198 16.31 -14.63 20.57
N LEU A 199 16.69 -15.46 19.60
CA LEU A 199 18.02 -16.08 19.52
C LEU A 199 19.05 -15.10 19.00
N ARG A 200 18.78 -14.45 17.87
CA ARG A 200 19.72 -13.56 17.19
C ARG A 200 19.00 -12.49 16.36
N GLU A 201 19.56 -11.30 16.33
CA GLU A 201 19.32 -10.27 15.33
C GLU A 201 20.52 -10.22 14.39
N ILE A 202 20.29 -10.33 13.06
CA ILE A 202 21.31 -10.42 12.02
C ILE A 202 21.26 -9.11 11.22
N PRO A 203 22.22 -8.21 11.36
CA PRO A 203 22.27 -7.00 10.56
C PRO A 203 22.53 -7.36 9.09
N LEU A 204 21.81 -6.71 8.18
CA LEU A 204 22.03 -6.84 6.73
C LEU A 204 23.08 -5.88 6.21
N THR A 205 23.61 -4.99 7.06
CA THR A 205 24.71 -4.07 6.74
C THR A 205 26.04 -4.82 6.60
N VAL A 206 26.90 -4.35 5.73
CA VAL A 206 28.27 -4.92 5.59
C VAL A 206 29.10 -4.42 6.78
N SER A 207 29.67 -5.35 7.55
CA SER A 207 30.59 -5.03 8.64
C SER A 207 31.75 -4.17 8.13
N GLY A 208 32.00 -3.02 8.73
CA GLY A 208 33.15 -2.16 8.45
C GLY A 208 32.88 -0.83 7.75
N ARG A 209 31.62 -0.57 7.35
CA ARG A 209 31.25 0.78 6.92
C ARG A 209 30.73 1.56 8.14
N ALA A 210 31.45 2.60 8.53
CA ALA A 210 31.02 3.52 9.58
C ALA A 210 29.61 4.03 9.25
N GLU A 211 28.71 3.93 10.23
CA GLU A 211 27.38 4.56 10.14
C GLU A 211 27.60 6.06 9.93
N THR A 212 27.30 6.55 8.74
CA THR A 212 27.34 7.98 8.48
C THR A 212 26.12 8.63 9.12
N ALA A 213 26.38 9.50 10.07
CA ALA A 213 25.55 10.53 10.69
C ALA A 213 24.12 10.15 11.13
N PRO A 214 23.74 10.50 12.37
CA PRO A 214 22.43 10.22 12.96
C PRO A 214 21.24 10.96 12.31
N GLU A 215 21.50 11.76 11.29
CA GLU A 215 20.46 12.61 10.66
C GLU A 215 19.69 11.94 9.50
N LYS A 216 20.02 10.71 9.13
CA LYS A 216 19.29 9.98 8.08
C LYS A 216 18.66 8.72 8.65
N PRO A 217 17.36 8.74 8.97
CA PRO A 217 16.60 7.55 9.36
C PRO A 217 16.32 6.62 8.17
N ALA A 218 17.05 6.73 7.08
CA ALA A 218 16.84 5.94 5.90
C ALA A 218 17.55 4.60 6.02
N THR A 219 16.78 3.52 6.05
CA THR A 219 17.28 2.16 5.92
C THR A 219 18.10 2.02 4.63
N GLU A 220 19.34 1.54 4.70
CA GLU A 220 20.20 1.37 3.51
C GLU A 220 19.69 0.26 2.62
N HIS A 221 19.18 -0.80 3.21
CA HIS A 221 18.75 -2.01 2.52
C HIS A 221 17.23 -2.07 2.32
N GLY A 222 16.43 -1.73 3.34
CA GLY A 222 14.98 -1.80 3.31
C GLY A 222 14.46 -3.19 2.98
N PRO A 223 14.72 -4.21 3.84
CA PRO A 223 14.27 -5.57 3.59
C PRO A 223 12.73 -5.64 3.52
N ARG A 224 12.19 -6.49 2.62
CA ARG A 224 10.74 -6.57 2.37
C ARG A 224 10.15 -7.93 2.63
N THR A 225 10.65 -8.95 1.96
CA THR A 225 10.14 -10.31 2.14
C THR A 225 11.30 -11.30 2.24
N LEU A 226 11.02 -12.46 2.80
CA LEU A 226 11.95 -13.56 2.88
C LEU A 226 11.34 -14.86 2.34
N ALA A 227 12.21 -15.77 1.91
CA ALA A 227 11.88 -17.14 1.57
C ALA A 227 12.99 -18.07 2.04
N ILE A 228 12.64 -19.31 2.39
CA ILE A 228 13.59 -20.31 2.84
C ILE A 228 13.68 -21.40 1.77
N ASP A 229 14.88 -21.62 1.23
CA ASP A 229 15.11 -22.65 0.22
C ASP A 229 15.16 -24.07 0.81
N ASN A 230 15.28 -25.07 -0.05
CA ASN A 230 15.30 -26.47 0.41
C ASN A 230 16.56 -26.85 1.20
N ALA A 231 17.63 -26.07 1.08
CA ALA A 231 18.84 -26.21 1.89
C ALA A 231 18.77 -25.45 3.22
N GLY A 232 17.70 -24.68 3.43
CA GLY A 232 17.47 -23.88 4.63
C GLY A 232 18.06 -22.46 4.57
N HIS A 233 18.66 -22.04 3.46
CA HIS A 233 19.15 -20.67 3.34
C HIS A 233 17.97 -19.69 3.28
N VAL A 234 18.12 -18.55 3.96
CA VAL A 234 17.10 -17.51 4.00
C VAL A 234 17.45 -16.41 3.00
N TRP A 235 16.60 -16.28 1.99
CA TRP A 235 16.71 -15.28 0.93
C TRP A 235 15.88 -14.07 1.30
N VAL A 236 16.48 -12.89 1.33
CA VAL A 236 15.84 -11.63 1.75
C VAL A 236 15.99 -10.59 0.67
N THR A 237 14.86 -10.06 0.19
CA THR A 237 14.87 -8.95 -0.78
C THR A 237 15.08 -7.62 -0.08
N ASN A 238 16.02 -6.81 -0.60
CA ASN A 238 16.38 -5.51 -0.08
C ASN A 238 16.01 -4.44 -1.11
N ARG A 239 14.85 -3.83 -0.94
CA ARG A 239 14.26 -2.90 -1.92
C ARG A 239 15.15 -1.69 -2.20
N HIS A 240 15.67 -1.07 -1.15
CA HIS A 240 16.38 0.21 -1.28
C HIS A 240 17.78 0.04 -1.85
N SER A 241 18.49 -1.02 -1.47
CA SER A 241 19.82 -1.30 -2.03
C SER A 241 19.79 -2.04 -3.36
N GLY A 242 18.62 -2.48 -3.83
CA GLY A 242 18.53 -3.27 -5.06
C GLY A 242 19.32 -4.56 -4.97
N SER A 243 19.18 -5.31 -3.87
CA SER A 243 19.96 -6.52 -3.63
C SER A 243 19.14 -7.63 -2.99
N ILE A 244 19.70 -8.84 -2.99
CA ILE A 244 19.17 -9.99 -2.26
C ILE A 244 20.25 -10.43 -1.28
N SER A 245 19.93 -10.51 0.03
CA SER A 245 20.82 -11.12 1.03
C SER A 245 20.46 -12.58 1.21
N ILE A 246 21.47 -13.45 1.27
CA ILE A 246 21.31 -14.87 1.52
C ILE A 246 22.00 -15.18 2.85
N ILE A 247 21.21 -15.64 3.82
CA ILE A 247 21.66 -15.93 5.18
C ILE A 247 21.84 -17.44 5.33
N ASP A 248 22.99 -17.84 5.87
CA ASP A 248 23.28 -19.20 6.25
C ASP A 248 22.57 -19.53 7.58
N PRO A 249 21.71 -20.55 7.62
CA PRO A 249 20.95 -20.89 8.82
C PRO A 249 21.79 -21.48 9.94
N ALA A 250 22.95 -22.05 9.65
CA ALA A 250 23.82 -22.67 10.68
C ALA A 250 24.63 -21.60 11.42
N THR A 251 25.19 -20.64 10.71
CA THR A 251 25.97 -19.56 11.30
C THR A 251 25.12 -18.36 11.70
N MET A 252 23.89 -18.25 11.19
CA MET A 252 23.00 -17.10 11.32
C MET A 252 23.72 -15.79 10.92
N THR A 253 24.40 -15.80 9.75
CA THR A 253 25.09 -14.64 9.17
C THR A 253 24.77 -14.53 7.69
N VAL A 254 24.92 -13.32 7.14
CA VAL A 254 24.81 -13.10 5.70
C VAL A 254 25.98 -13.77 4.99
N ALA A 255 25.71 -14.89 4.32
CA ALA A 255 26.71 -15.67 3.58
C ALA A 255 27.05 -15.03 2.23
N THR A 256 26.05 -14.44 1.58
CA THR A 256 26.22 -13.87 0.21
C THR A 256 25.19 -12.77 -0.02
N ARG A 257 25.55 -11.84 -0.89
CA ARG A 257 24.63 -10.83 -1.41
C ARG A 257 24.69 -10.80 -2.93
N ILE A 258 23.52 -10.83 -3.56
CA ILE A 258 23.37 -10.67 -5.01
C ILE A 258 22.99 -9.20 -5.25
N ALA A 259 23.84 -8.44 -5.95
CA ALA A 259 23.56 -7.07 -6.36
C ALA A 259 22.76 -7.08 -7.66
N LEU A 260 21.59 -6.44 -7.65
CA LEU A 260 20.71 -6.28 -8.82
C LEU A 260 20.76 -4.85 -9.36
N GLY A 261 21.27 -3.92 -8.56
CA GLY A 261 21.26 -2.48 -8.83
C GLY A 261 20.06 -1.79 -8.17
N VAL A 262 20.31 -0.60 -7.62
CA VAL A 262 19.33 0.16 -6.80
C VAL A 262 18.01 0.45 -7.52
N ALA A 263 18.03 0.59 -8.84
CA ALA A 263 16.85 0.87 -9.64
C ALA A 263 15.93 -0.36 -9.82
N THR A 264 16.41 -1.57 -9.52
CA THR A 264 15.59 -2.79 -9.66
C THR A 264 14.50 -2.93 -8.60
N GLN A 265 14.76 -2.47 -7.37
CA GLN A 265 13.84 -2.50 -6.24
C GLN A 265 13.18 -3.87 -6.02
N PRO A 266 13.93 -4.94 -5.68
CA PRO A 266 13.38 -6.26 -5.44
C PRO A 266 12.40 -6.22 -4.25
N TYR A 267 11.26 -6.92 -4.37
CA TYR A 267 10.21 -6.89 -3.37
C TYR A 267 9.79 -8.29 -2.89
N GLY A 268 9.01 -9.03 -3.67
CA GLY A 268 8.55 -10.36 -3.34
C GLY A 268 9.61 -11.42 -3.62
N VAL A 269 9.74 -12.41 -2.72
CA VAL A 269 10.56 -13.60 -2.96
C VAL A 269 9.81 -14.84 -2.54
N VAL A 270 9.90 -15.91 -3.35
CA VAL A 270 9.42 -17.25 -3.02
C VAL A 270 10.41 -18.30 -3.49
N ALA A 271 10.56 -19.35 -2.71
CA ALA A 271 11.32 -20.54 -3.07
C ALA A 271 10.37 -21.60 -3.64
N ALA A 272 10.71 -22.15 -4.80
CA ALA A 272 9.95 -23.25 -5.38
C ALA A 272 10.04 -24.50 -4.47
N PRO A 273 8.92 -25.10 -4.04
CA PRO A 273 8.95 -26.25 -3.15
C PRO A 273 9.68 -27.47 -3.71
N ASP A 274 9.78 -27.62 -5.03
CA ASP A 274 10.57 -28.67 -5.70
C ASP A 274 12.08 -28.37 -5.76
N GLY A 275 12.50 -27.18 -5.33
CA GLY A 275 13.90 -26.74 -5.38
C GLY A 275 14.36 -26.24 -6.74
N SER A 276 13.46 -26.06 -7.71
CA SER A 276 13.79 -25.66 -9.09
C SER A 276 14.28 -24.20 -9.21
N GLY A 277 14.00 -23.34 -8.22
CA GLY A 277 14.44 -21.96 -8.27
C GLY A 277 13.91 -21.07 -7.16
N ILE A 278 14.50 -19.88 -7.09
CA ILE A 278 14.06 -18.78 -6.24
C ILE A 278 13.52 -17.68 -7.16
N TRP A 279 12.27 -17.30 -6.94
CA TRP A 279 11.60 -16.30 -7.76
C TRP A 279 11.53 -14.96 -7.03
N VAL A 280 11.88 -13.88 -7.71
CA VAL A 280 11.94 -12.53 -7.16
C VAL A 280 11.23 -11.56 -8.08
N SER A 281 10.25 -10.81 -7.55
CA SER A 281 9.64 -9.67 -8.26
C SER A 281 10.46 -8.40 -8.03
N THR A 282 10.54 -7.57 -9.05
CA THR A 282 11.23 -6.28 -8.99
C THR A 282 10.29 -5.16 -9.41
N LEU A 283 10.13 -4.14 -8.55
CA LEU A 283 9.23 -3.02 -8.81
C LEU A 283 9.80 -2.05 -9.84
N GLY A 284 11.08 -1.72 -9.70
CA GLY A 284 11.70 -0.73 -10.56
C GLY A 284 11.91 -1.25 -11.97
N SER A 285 12.54 -2.42 -12.15
CA SER A 285 12.71 -3.02 -13.47
C SER A 285 11.47 -3.75 -13.99
N GLN A 286 10.41 -3.90 -13.16
CA GLN A 286 9.13 -4.51 -13.54
C GLN A 286 9.27 -5.93 -14.08
N GLU A 287 10.16 -6.72 -13.50
CA GLU A 287 10.51 -8.07 -13.93
C GLU A 287 10.24 -9.11 -12.83
N LEU A 288 10.09 -10.34 -13.28
CA LEU A 288 10.22 -11.56 -12.48
C LEU A 288 11.56 -12.21 -12.81
N LEU A 289 12.36 -12.44 -11.80
CA LEU A 289 13.68 -13.04 -11.92
C LEU A 289 13.68 -14.41 -11.26
N GLN A 290 14.29 -15.42 -11.90
CA GLN A 290 14.52 -16.74 -11.29
C GLN A 290 16.01 -16.94 -11.06
N PHE A 291 16.36 -17.30 -9.83
CA PHE A 291 17.73 -17.67 -9.45
C PHE A 291 17.84 -19.16 -9.18
N ASP A 292 18.98 -19.72 -9.49
CA ASP A 292 19.36 -21.04 -9.05
C ASP A 292 19.70 -21.03 -7.55
N PRO A 293 19.08 -21.89 -6.71
CA PRO A 293 19.29 -21.85 -5.26
C PRO A 293 20.70 -22.29 -4.84
N VAL A 294 21.41 -23.08 -5.66
CA VAL A 294 22.75 -23.60 -5.36
C VAL A 294 23.83 -22.68 -5.90
N THR A 295 23.81 -22.41 -7.21
CA THR A 295 24.81 -21.56 -7.87
C THR A 295 24.58 -20.07 -7.67
N ARG A 296 23.33 -19.69 -7.27
CA ARG A 296 22.91 -18.29 -7.04
C ARG A 296 22.93 -17.43 -8.29
N GLN A 297 23.04 -18.06 -9.45
CA GLN A 297 23.03 -17.39 -10.75
C GLN A 297 21.62 -17.13 -11.24
N LEU A 298 21.44 -16.05 -11.98
CA LEU A 298 20.20 -15.75 -12.67
C LEU A 298 19.96 -16.80 -13.78
N LYS A 299 18.81 -17.50 -13.72
CA LYS A 299 18.43 -18.52 -14.71
C LYS A 299 17.61 -17.93 -15.84
N GLN A 300 16.60 -17.14 -15.49
CA GLN A 300 15.72 -16.52 -16.46
C GLN A 300 15.01 -15.30 -15.90
N ARG A 301 14.44 -14.51 -16.79
CA ARG A 301 13.66 -13.31 -16.48
C ARG A 301 12.45 -13.19 -17.38
N MET A 302 11.39 -12.52 -16.90
CA MET A 302 10.25 -12.12 -17.70
C MET A 302 9.71 -10.76 -17.24
N ALA A 303 9.12 -10.00 -18.16
CA ALA A 303 8.43 -8.77 -17.82
C ALA A 303 7.11 -9.04 -17.08
N LEU A 304 6.84 -8.28 -16.02
CA LEU A 304 5.58 -8.33 -15.26
C LEU A 304 4.73 -7.08 -15.46
N GLY A 305 5.35 -5.98 -15.87
CA GLY A 305 4.73 -4.66 -15.84
C GLY A 305 4.72 -4.04 -14.43
N PRO A 306 4.11 -2.84 -14.29
CA PRO A 306 4.22 -2.03 -13.07
C PRO A 306 3.53 -2.68 -11.86
N GLU A 307 4.00 -2.31 -10.67
CA GLU A 307 3.37 -2.57 -9.37
C GLU A 307 3.11 -4.04 -9.01
N VAL A 308 3.80 -5.00 -9.61
CA VAL A 308 3.75 -6.40 -9.18
C VAL A 308 4.70 -6.60 -8.01
N ARG A 309 4.16 -6.80 -6.81
CA ARG A 309 4.92 -6.88 -5.56
C ARG A 309 5.03 -8.29 -5.03
N HIS A 310 3.92 -8.96 -4.83
CA HIS A 310 3.85 -10.20 -4.07
C HIS A 310 3.75 -11.42 -4.96
N LEU A 311 4.41 -12.49 -4.54
CA LEU A 311 4.46 -13.77 -5.23
C LEU A 311 3.89 -14.88 -4.35
N ALA A 312 3.31 -15.90 -4.97
CA ALA A 312 2.98 -17.16 -4.32
C ALA A 312 3.13 -18.31 -5.32
N ILE A 313 3.61 -19.46 -4.86
CA ILE A 313 3.83 -20.63 -5.71
C ILE A 313 3.15 -21.86 -5.11
N THR A 314 2.53 -22.69 -5.96
CA THR A 314 1.86 -23.93 -5.55
C THR A 314 2.85 -24.96 -5.02
N ALA A 315 2.35 -25.89 -4.19
CA ALA A 315 3.16 -26.95 -3.58
C ALA A 315 3.85 -27.86 -4.62
N ASP A 316 3.25 -28.02 -5.80
CA ASP A 316 3.80 -28.77 -6.94
C ASP A 316 4.74 -27.94 -7.83
N SER A 317 4.96 -26.68 -7.48
CA SER A 317 5.79 -25.70 -8.22
C SER A 317 5.35 -25.45 -9.67
N LYS A 318 4.11 -25.80 -10.06
CA LYS A 318 3.64 -25.66 -11.45
C LYS A 318 2.93 -24.35 -11.74
N ARG A 319 2.51 -23.62 -10.73
CA ARG A 319 1.81 -22.34 -10.88
C ARG A 319 2.41 -21.32 -9.95
N LEU A 320 2.75 -20.17 -10.50
CA LEU A 320 3.19 -19.01 -9.73
C LEU A 320 2.15 -17.90 -9.93
N LEU A 321 1.68 -17.35 -8.82
CA LEU A 321 0.78 -16.21 -8.79
C LEU A 321 1.57 -14.98 -8.41
N ALA A 322 1.35 -13.88 -9.15
CA ALA A 322 1.97 -12.60 -8.84
C ALA A 322 0.87 -11.52 -8.73
N SER A 323 0.80 -10.85 -7.59
CA SER A 323 -0.24 -9.86 -7.31
C SER A 323 0.23 -8.47 -7.70
N ARG A 324 -0.58 -7.76 -8.51
CA ARG A 324 -0.38 -6.35 -8.80
C ARG A 324 -0.92 -5.53 -7.63
N PHE A 325 -0.04 -4.89 -6.90
CA PHE A 325 -0.38 -4.18 -5.67
C PHE A 325 -1.32 -2.99 -5.93
N ILE A 326 -0.95 -2.10 -6.86
CA ILE A 326 -1.81 -1.00 -7.29
C ILE A 326 -2.56 -1.42 -8.54
N THR A 327 -3.87 -1.45 -8.45
CA THR A 327 -4.75 -1.77 -9.56
C THR A 327 -4.71 -0.65 -10.62
N PRO A 328 -4.61 -0.97 -11.91
CA PRO A 328 -4.71 0.04 -12.97
C PRO A 328 -5.97 0.89 -12.86
N ALA A 329 -5.90 2.14 -13.30
CA ALA A 329 -7.06 3.04 -13.31
C ALA A 329 -8.21 2.46 -14.14
N LEU A 330 -9.43 2.65 -13.66
CA LEU A 330 -10.62 2.24 -14.39
C LEU A 330 -10.94 3.21 -15.52
N PRO A 331 -11.52 2.72 -16.64
CA PRO A 331 -12.02 3.62 -17.67
C PRO A 331 -13.00 4.66 -17.08
N GLY A 332 -12.73 5.93 -17.32
CA GLY A 332 -13.54 7.03 -16.80
C GLY A 332 -13.33 7.36 -15.33
N GLU A 333 -12.32 6.80 -14.68
CA GLU A 333 -11.99 7.14 -13.29
C GLU A 333 -11.62 8.63 -13.13
N SER A 334 -11.11 9.27 -14.19
CA SER A 334 -10.85 10.70 -14.26
C SER A 334 -12.10 11.57 -14.53
N THR A 335 -13.29 10.98 -14.48
CA THR A 335 -14.57 11.64 -14.73
C THR A 335 -15.56 11.40 -13.57
N LEU A 336 -16.72 12.02 -13.66
CA LEU A 336 -17.81 11.79 -12.68
C LEU A 336 -18.47 10.41 -12.83
N THR A 337 -18.18 9.67 -13.91
CA THR A 337 -18.82 8.37 -14.20
C THR A 337 -17.77 7.27 -14.44
N PRO A 338 -17.05 6.84 -13.40
CA PRO A 338 -16.11 5.74 -13.53
C PRO A 338 -16.86 4.47 -13.95
N ARG A 339 -16.31 3.77 -14.95
CA ARG A 339 -16.94 2.55 -15.48
C ARG A 339 -16.42 1.33 -14.74
N THR A 340 -17.31 0.55 -14.21
CA THR A 340 -17.02 -0.68 -13.46
C THR A 340 -17.26 -1.95 -14.25
N ARG A 341 -17.80 -1.83 -15.47
CA ARG A 341 -18.13 -2.94 -16.37
C ARG A 341 -17.88 -2.55 -17.82
N GLY A 342 -17.79 -3.56 -18.69
CA GLY A 342 -17.71 -3.38 -20.15
C GLY A 342 -16.33 -3.65 -20.73
N THR A 343 -16.16 -3.34 -22.00
CA THR A 343 -14.90 -3.50 -22.75
C THR A 343 -13.80 -2.63 -22.14
N GLY A 344 -12.63 -3.23 -21.90
CA GLY A 344 -11.47 -2.56 -21.30
C GLY A 344 -11.45 -2.53 -19.78
N PHE A 345 -12.48 -3.07 -19.11
CA PHE A 345 -12.48 -3.23 -17.67
C PHE A 345 -11.46 -4.29 -17.22
N ARG A 346 -10.60 -3.99 -16.27
CA ARG A 346 -9.56 -4.91 -15.77
C ARG A 346 -9.75 -5.32 -14.32
N GLY A 347 -10.11 -4.43 -13.42
CA GLY A 347 -10.17 -4.71 -11.98
C GLY A 347 -8.80 -4.95 -11.35
N GLY A 348 -8.76 -5.46 -10.13
CA GLY A 348 -7.53 -5.92 -9.49
C GLY A 348 -6.92 -7.09 -10.27
N GLU A 349 -5.59 -7.20 -10.36
CA GLU A 349 -4.93 -8.18 -11.23
C GLU A 349 -4.07 -9.17 -10.45
N VAL A 350 -4.32 -10.46 -10.65
CA VAL A 350 -3.44 -11.54 -10.24
C VAL A 350 -2.92 -12.25 -11.49
N LEU A 351 -1.61 -12.22 -11.70
CA LEU A 351 -0.94 -12.85 -12.83
C LEU A 351 -0.69 -14.33 -12.53
N LEU A 352 -1.20 -15.21 -13.35
CA LEU A 352 -0.93 -16.65 -13.31
C LEU A 352 0.19 -16.98 -14.30
N ILE A 353 1.30 -17.49 -13.78
CA ILE A 353 2.55 -17.68 -14.52
C ILE A 353 2.91 -19.16 -14.51
N ASP A 354 3.41 -19.66 -15.66
CA ASP A 354 4.08 -20.95 -15.77
C ASP A 354 5.56 -20.78 -15.34
N PRO A 355 5.96 -21.29 -14.17
CA PRO A 355 7.34 -21.11 -13.71
C PRO A 355 8.37 -21.92 -14.53
N ALA A 356 7.96 -23.01 -15.18
CA ALA A 356 8.87 -23.81 -15.98
C ALA A 356 9.31 -23.08 -17.27
N ARG A 357 8.42 -22.25 -17.81
CA ARG A 357 8.67 -21.49 -19.05
C ARG A 357 8.89 -19.98 -18.82
N ALA A 358 8.71 -19.50 -17.61
CA ALA A 358 8.65 -18.08 -17.27
C ALA A 358 7.69 -17.29 -18.20
N THR A 359 6.49 -17.79 -18.38
CA THR A 359 5.49 -17.18 -19.26
C THR A 359 4.19 -16.89 -18.53
N LEU A 360 3.60 -15.74 -18.86
CA LEU A 360 2.25 -15.39 -18.39
C LEU A 360 1.23 -16.30 -19.07
N GLN A 361 0.56 -17.12 -18.27
CA GLN A 361 -0.55 -17.94 -18.74
C GLN A 361 -1.83 -17.11 -18.82
N ARG A 362 -2.06 -16.27 -17.81
CA ARG A 362 -3.31 -15.52 -17.70
C ARG A 362 -3.18 -14.37 -16.69
N THR A 363 -3.91 -13.29 -16.93
CA THR A 363 -4.26 -12.30 -15.91
C THR A 363 -5.66 -12.62 -15.39
N ILE A 364 -5.80 -12.81 -14.08
CA ILE A 364 -7.06 -13.04 -13.39
C ILE A 364 -7.53 -11.70 -12.82
N PRO A 365 -8.60 -11.09 -13.36
CA PRO A 365 -9.15 -9.87 -12.83
C PRO A 365 -9.99 -10.16 -11.57
N LEU A 366 -9.85 -9.32 -10.56
CA LEU A 366 -10.74 -9.27 -9.40
C LEU A 366 -11.86 -8.27 -9.71
N ALA A 367 -13.10 -8.70 -9.59
CA ALA A 367 -14.26 -7.91 -9.95
C ALA A 367 -14.41 -6.65 -9.07
N VAL A 368 -14.91 -5.57 -9.63
CA VAL A 368 -15.42 -4.44 -8.84
C VAL A 368 -16.71 -4.86 -8.17
N SER A 369 -16.80 -4.61 -6.87
CA SER A 369 -18.06 -4.79 -6.13
C SER A 369 -19.04 -3.69 -6.52
N THR A 370 -20.27 -4.09 -6.82
CA THR A 370 -21.41 -3.18 -7.06
C THR A 370 -22.50 -3.39 -6.01
N LEU A 371 -22.17 -4.08 -4.92
CA LEU A 371 -23.07 -4.26 -3.78
C LEU A 371 -23.37 -2.90 -3.15
N GLU A 372 -24.57 -2.77 -2.59
CA GLU A 372 -24.97 -1.56 -1.86
C GLU A 372 -24.05 -1.34 -0.66
N ASP A 373 -23.73 -0.08 -0.38
CA ASP A 373 -22.92 0.30 0.77
C ASP A 373 -23.76 0.11 2.06
N THR A 374 -23.33 -0.83 2.88
CA THR A 374 -23.93 -1.14 4.19
C THR A 374 -22.81 -1.35 5.21
N PRO A 375 -23.09 -1.46 6.50
CA PRO A 375 -22.04 -1.75 7.49
C PRO A 375 -21.21 -3.02 7.20
N ILE A 376 -21.76 -4.00 6.48
CA ILE A 376 -21.15 -5.32 6.28
C ILE A 376 -20.70 -5.62 4.86
N GLN A 377 -20.91 -4.72 3.93
CA GLN A 377 -20.51 -4.82 2.53
C GLN A 377 -20.49 -3.45 1.88
N GLY A 378 -19.80 -3.33 0.76
CA GLY A 378 -19.76 -2.09 0.00
C GLY A 378 -19.35 -2.24 -1.45
N ARG A 379 -19.55 -1.14 -2.20
CA ARG A 379 -19.03 -0.98 -3.56
C ARG A 379 -17.51 -0.79 -3.52
N GLY A 380 -16.84 -1.09 -4.59
CA GLY A 380 -15.47 -0.66 -4.79
C GLY A 380 -14.60 -1.62 -5.56
N LEU A 381 -13.40 -1.14 -5.85
CA LEU A 381 -12.37 -1.77 -6.64
C LEU A 381 -11.32 -2.42 -5.72
N PRO A 382 -11.00 -3.73 -5.85
CA PRO A 382 -9.87 -4.32 -5.14
C PRO A 382 -8.56 -3.62 -5.49
N ASN A 383 -7.83 -3.18 -4.49
CA ASN A 383 -6.55 -2.49 -4.61
C ASN A 383 -5.61 -2.93 -3.46
N TYR A 384 -4.33 -2.66 -3.52
CA TYR A 384 -3.31 -3.09 -2.57
C TYR A 384 -3.32 -4.61 -2.35
N LEU A 385 -3.23 -5.36 -3.45
CA LEU A 385 -3.27 -6.81 -3.41
C LEU A 385 -2.01 -7.38 -2.75
N GLY A 386 -2.20 -8.12 -1.66
CA GLY A 386 -1.16 -8.85 -0.96
C GLY A 386 -0.80 -10.18 -1.63
N ALA A 387 0.05 -10.95 -0.99
CA ALA A 387 0.43 -12.28 -1.47
C ALA A 387 -0.78 -13.23 -1.44
N ALA A 388 -0.94 -14.03 -2.49
CA ALA A 388 -1.96 -15.05 -2.53
C ALA A 388 -1.68 -16.14 -1.48
N ALA A 389 -2.61 -16.39 -0.58
CA ALA A 389 -2.61 -17.59 0.24
C ALA A 389 -3.20 -18.73 -0.59
N ILE A 390 -2.35 -19.62 -1.09
CA ILE A 390 -2.76 -20.77 -1.90
C ILE A 390 -3.12 -21.92 -0.97
N SER A 391 -4.24 -22.63 -1.22
CA SER A 391 -4.61 -23.81 -0.47
C SER A 391 -3.56 -24.93 -0.59
N PRO A 392 -3.35 -25.77 0.44
CA PRO A 392 -2.38 -26.86 0.39
C PRO A 392 -2.54 -27.79 -0.80
N ASP A 393 -3.77 -27.99 -1.29
CA ASP A 393 -4.12 -28.81 -2.46
C ASP A 393 -3.96 -28.05 -3.81
N GLY A 394 -3.59 -26.75 -3.77
CA GLY A 394 -3.38 -25.90 -4.95
C GLY A 394 -4.64 -25.54 -5.73
N ARG A 395 -5.84 -25.81 -5.19
CA ARG A 395 -7.12 -25.64 -5.92
C ARG A 395 -7.76 -24.27 -5.74
N SER A 396 -7.42 -23.55 -4.71
CA SER A 396 -7.95 -22.21 -4.43
C SER A 396 -6.89 -21.29 -3.86
N ALA A 397 -7.16 -19.99 -3.89
CA ALA A 397 -6.34 -19.03 -3.19
C ALA A 397 -7.21 -17.90 -2.62
N TRP A 398 -6.73 -17.27 -1.56
CA TRP A 398 -7.29 -16.07 -0.98
C TRP A 398 -6.32 -14.91 -1.15
N ILE A 399 -6.84 -13.76 -1.62
CA ILE A 399 -6.06 -12.55 -1.88
C ILE A 399 -6.49 -11.49 -0.88
N PRO A 400 -5.67 -11.17 0.12
CA PRO A 400 -5.94 -10.05 1.01
C PRO A 400 -5.74 -8.75 0.25
N SER A 401 -6.61 -7.77 0.45
CA SER A 401 -6.55 -6.47 -0.23
C SER A 401 -7.42 -5.43 0.48
N LYS A 402 -7.39 -4.20 -0.01
CA LYS A 402 -8.42 -3.22 0.29
C LYS A 402 -9.36 -3.07 -0.91
N GLN A 403 -10.55 -2.53 -0.65
CA GLN A 403 -11.54 -2.16 -1.65
C GLN A 403 -11.76 -0.66 -1.63
N ASP A 404 -11.55 0.01 -2.76
CA ASP A 404 -11.65 1.46 -2.92
C ASP A 404 -12.98 1.82 -3.60
N ASN A 405 -13.83 2.57 -2.93
CA ASN A 405 -15.12 2.99 -3.47
C ASN A 405 -15.00 4.28 -4.27
N ILE A 406 -14.36 4.18 -5.43
CA ILE A 406 -14.19 5.32 -6.35
C ILE A 406 -15.50 5.77 -7.03
N GLN A 407 -16.60 5.07 -6.82
CA GLN A 407 -17.92 5.49 -7.32
C GLN A 407 -18.63 6.44 -6.37
N ARG A 408 -18.15 6.54 -5.11
CA ARG A 408 -18.70 7.41 -4.09
C ARG A 408 -18.14 8.82 -4.19
N GLY A 409 -18.96 9.81 -3.92
CA GLY A 409 -18.60 11.21 -3.86
C GLY A 409 -19.80 12.12 -4.17
N GLN A 410 -19.80 13.32 -3.60
CA GLN A 410 -20.90 14.28 -3.75
C GLN A 410 -21.22 14.57 -5.22
N SER A 411 -20.19 14.64 -6.09
CA SER A 411 -20.37 14.90 -7.52
C SER A 411 -20.62 13.64 -8.33
N ARG A 412 -20.30 12.44 -7.81
CA ARG A 412 -20.46 11.16 -8.51
C ARG A 412 -21.78 10.49 -8.27
N ASP A 413 -22.14 10.26 -7.02
CA ASP A 413 -23.38 9.58 -6.64
C ASP A 413 -24.25 10.36 -5.63
N GLY A 414 -23.85 11.61 -5.34
CA GLY A 414 -24.56 12.49 -4.41
C GLY A 414 -24.27 12.20 -2.93
N GLN A 415 -23.43 11.20 -2.62
CA GLN A 415 -23.08 10.84 -1.25
C GLN A 415 -21.69 11.35 -0.90
N PRO A 416 -21.46 11.90 0.30
CA PRO A 416 -20.13 12.29 0.71
C PRO A 416 -19.21 11.06 0.86
N LEU A 417 -17.90 11.25 0.73
CA LEU A 417 -16.96 10.28 1.24
C LEU A 417 -17.09 10.21 2.77
N ASP A 418 -17.07 9.03 3.32
CA ASP A 418 -17.16 8.79 4.76
C ASP A 418 -16.19 7.71 5.23
N PHE A 419 -16.08 7.56 6.55
CA PHE A 419 -15.14 6.62 7.18
C PHE A 419 -15.44 5.15 6.86
N GLN A 420 -16.69 4.79 6.60
CA GLN A 420 -17.14 3.40 6.49
C GLN A 420 -17.17 2.88 5.05
N SER A 421 -17.54 3.74 4.10
CA SER A 421 -17.84 3.35 2.73
C SER A 421 -16.72 3.71 1.75
N THR A 422 -15.74 4.52 2.15
CA THR A 422 -14.66 4.96 1.26
C THR A 422 -13.66 3.85 1.00
N VAL A 423 -13.15 3.20 2.05
CA VAL A 423 -12.17 2.12 1.98
C VAL A 423 -12.57 0.98 2.91
N ARG A 424 -12.47 -0.27 2.44
CA ARG A 424 -12.78 -1.46 3.22
C ARG A 424 -11.70 -2.52 3.07
N ALA A 425 -11.45 -3.30 4.12
CA ALA A 425 -10.61 -4.49 4.02
C ALA A 425 -11.41 -5.63 3.39
N ILE A 426 -10.83 -6.32 2.40
CA ILE A 426 -11.47 -7.46 1.74
C ILE A 426 -10.51 -8.62 1.55
N VAL A 427 -11.06 -9.82 1.35
CA VAL A 427 -10.30 -11.01 0.97
C VAL A 427 -11.02 -11.70 -0.18
N SER A 428 -10.43 -11.66 -1.38
CA SER A 428 -11.00 -12.24 -2.61
C SER A 428 -10.64 -13.72 -2.73
N ASN A 429 -11.58 -14.57 -3.15
CA ASN A 429 -11.35 -16.00 -3.34
C ASN A 429 -11.18 -16.33 -4.83
N LEU A 430 -10.10 -17.05 -5.18
CA LEU A 430 -9.82 -17.57 -6.53
C LEU A 430 -10.12 -19.04 -6.63
N ASP A 431 -10.76 -19.44 -7.73
CA ASP A 431 -10.82 -20.81 -8.20
C ASP A 431 -9.63 -21.09 -9.10
N LEU A 432 -8.69 -21.87 -8.62
CA LEU A 432 -7.52 -22.29 -9.40
C LEU A 432 -7.74 -23.66 -10.08
N GLN A 433 -8.80 -24.38 -9.71
CA GLN A 433 -9.14 -25.69 -10.28
C GLN A 433 -9.95 -25.57 -11.58
N ALA A 434 -10.70 -24.49 -11.76
CA ALA A 434 -11.47 -24.28 -12.98
C ALA A 434 -10.59 -24.37 -14.21
N ALA A 435 -11.12 -24.86 -15.31
CA ALA A 435 -10.44 -24.89 -16.61
C ALA A 435 -9.89 -23.51 -16.99
N THR A 436 -10.58 -22.48 -16.56
CA THR A 436 -10.17 -21.07 -16.63
C THR A 436 -10.16 -20.49 -15.23
N PRO A 437 -8.99 -20.43 -14.57
CA PRO A 437 -8.89 -19.86 -13.23
C PRO A 437 -9.46 -18.43 -13.16
N ALA A 438 -10.29 -18.16 -12.15
CA ALA A 438 -11.04 -16.92 -11.99
C ALA A 438 -11.35 -16.62 -10.52
N GLU A 439 -11.74 -15.39 -10.24
CA GLU A 439 -12.31 -15.03 -8.93
C GLU A 439 -13.71 -15.66 -8.77
N ARG A 440 -14.05 -16.00 -7.53
CA ARG A 440 -15.41 -16.31 -7.08
C ARG A 440 -15.97 -15.12 -6.29
N PRO A 441 -16.56 -14.10 -6.93
CA PRO A 441 -16.95 -12.85 -6.27
C PRO A 441 -17.95 -13.06 -5.12
N THR A 442 -18.82 -14.07 -5.21
CA THR A 442 -19.79 -14.41 -4.15
C THR A 442 -19.14 -14.99 -2.89
N ARG A 443 -17.84 -15.31 -2.96
CA ARG A 443 -17.05 -15.79 -1.83
C ARG A 443 -16.04 -14.75 -1.32
N ARG A 444 -16.03 -13.56 -1.89
CA ARG A 444 -15.25 -12.45 -1.35
C ARG A 444 -15.77 -12.13 0.04
N TYR A 445 -14.85 -12.06 0.99
CA TYR A 445 -15.17 -11.66 2.35
C TYR A 445 -14.84 -10.16 2.52
N ASP A 446 -15.84 -9.38 2.89
CA ASP A 446 -15.72 -7.97 3.29
C ASP A 446 -15.56 -7.95 4.81
N VAL A 447 -14.44 -7.41 5.28
CA VAL A 447 -14.07 -7.43 6.69
C VAL A 447 -14.61 -6.19 7.37
N ASP A 448 -15.66 -6.35 8.14
CA ASP A 448 -16.33 -5.27 8.85
C ASP A 448 -15.46 -4.69 9.98
N ASN A 449 -15.56 -3.38 10.22
CA ASN A 449 -14.86 -2.65 11.29
C ASN A 449 -13.35 -2.91 11.31
N SER A 450 -12.72 -2.92 10.15
CA SER A 450 -11.28 -3.21 10.00
C SER A 450 -10.65 -2.47 8.85
N GLY A 451 -9.40 -2.09 9.05
CA GLY A 451 -8.55 -1.53 8.00
C GLY A 451 -7.80 -2.61 7.23
N GLN A 452 -7.20 -2.24 6.19
CA GLN A 452 -6.37 -2.94 5.19
C GLN A 452 -5.96 -4.38 5.50
N ALA A 453 -6.46 -5.35 4.72
CA ALA A 453 -5.93 -6.72 4.73
C ALA A 453 -4.63 -6.79 3.89
N SER A 454 -3.50 -7.18 4.51
CA SER A 454 -2.17 -7.12 3.88
C SER A 454 -1.51 -8.48 3.67
N ALA A 455 -1.80 -9.46 4.51
CA ALA A 455 -1.23 -10.80 4.42
C ALA A 455 -2.28 -11.87 4.74
N ALA A 456 -2.12 -13.04 4.15
CA ALA A 456 -2.95 -14.19 4.46
C ALA A 456 -2.14 -15.49 4.37
N THR A 457 -2.53 -16.50 5.14
CA THR A 457 -1.95 -17.85 5.06
C THR A 457 -2.97 -18.91 5.45
N TYR A 458 -2.87 -20.09 4.85
CA TYR A 458 -3.67 -21.24 5.24
C TYR A 458 -3.06 -21.95 6.46
N THR A 459 -3.91 -22.62 7.25
CA THR A 459 -3.45 -23.72 8.10
C THR A 459 -2.98 -24.88 7.23
N PRO A 460 -2.00 -25.71 7.68
CA PRO A 460 -1.47 -26.82 6.88
C PRO A 460 -2.52 -27.86 6.47
N ASP A 461 -3.60 -27.99 7.23
CA ASP A 461 -4.74 -28.86 6.93
C ASP A 461 -5.73 -28.26 5.91
N GLY A 462 -5.53 -27.00 5.52
CA GLY A 462 -6.34 -26.30 4.54
C GLY A 462 -7.74 -25.87 5.02
N ARG A 463 -8.05 -26.02 6.32
CA ARG A 463 -9.39 -25.74 6.83
C ARG A 463 -9.64 -24.27 7.16
N TYR A 464 -8.60 -23.55 7.53
CA TYR A 464 -8.69 -22.16 7.91
C TYR A 464 -7.70 -21.27 7.15
N VAL A 465 -8.06 -20.00 7.04
CA VAL A 465 -7.18 -18.95 6.52
C VAL A 465 -7.06 -17.85 7.57
N LEU A 466 -5.84 -17.51 7.92
CA LEU A 466 -5.53 -16.40 8.81
C LEU A 466 -5.22 -15.19 7.93
N VAL A 467 -5.81 -14.04 8.25
CA VAL A 467 -5.67 -12.78 7.50
C VAL A 467 -5.21 -11.68 8.43
N ALA A 468 -4.13 -11.00 8.09
CA ALA A 468 -3.62 -9.83 8.82
C ALA A 468 -4.37 -8.57 8.40
N LEU A 469 -4.94 -7.88 9.37
CA LEU A 469 -5.63 -6.60 9.23
C LEU A 469 -4.68 -5.52 9.76
N GLU A 470 -3.88 -4.99 8.86
CA GLU A 470 -2.66 -4.24 9.15
C GLU A 470 -2.90 -3.02 10.02
N THR A 471 -3.86 -2.16 9.62
CA THR A 471 -4.07 -0.88 10.27
C THR A 471 -5.02 -0.96 11.48
N SER A 472 -5.83 -2.01 11.58
CA SER A 472 -6.69 -2.27 12.75
C SER A 472 -6.05 -3.15 13.82
N ARG A 473 -4.83 -3.68 13.59
CA ARG A 473 -4.07 -4.50 14.56
C ARG A 473 -4.78 -5.79 14.95
N GLU A 474 -5.25 -6.52 13.95
CA GLU A 474 -6.05 -7.72 14.16
C GLU A 474 -5.63 -8.84 13.22
N ILE A 475 -5.98 -10.07 13.59
CA ILE A 475 -5.97 -11.22 12.71
C ILE A 475 -7.40 -11.75 12.63
N SER A 476 -7.91 -11.87 11.41
CA SER A 476 -9.17 -12.55 11.12
C SER A 476 -8.89 -14.01 10.76
N ILE A 477 -9.64 -14.94 11.32
CA ILE A 477 -9.59 -16.37 10.98
C ILE A 477 -10.86 -16.72 10.22
N LEU A 478 -10.68 -17.12 8.95
CA LEU A 478 -11.78 -17.51 8.08
C LEU A 478 -11.85 -19.04 7.99
N ASN A 479 -13.05 -19.59 7.99
CA ASN A 479 -13.28 -20.94 7.52
C ASN A 479 -13.05 -20.99 6.00
N ALA A 480 -12.07 -21.74 5.54
CA ALA A 480 -11.67 -21.77 4.13
C ALA A 480 -12.76 -22.33 3.20
N ALA A 481 -13.63 -23.23 3.69
CA ALA A 481 -14.70 -23.82 2.91
C ALA A 481 -15.91 -22.87 2.71
N THR A 482 -16.24 -22.06 3.71
CA THR A 482 -17.38 -21.13 3.66
C THR A 482 -16.99 -19.71 3.31
N GLY A 483 -15.76 -19.29 3.61
CA GLY A 483 -15.28 -17.92 3.47
C GLY A 483 -15.78 -17.00 4.59
N THR A 484 -16.33 -17.56 5.67
CA THR A 484 -16.87 -16.79 6.81
C THR A 484 -15.85 -16.64 7.92
N GLU A 485 -15.82 -15.49 8.58
CA GLU A 485 -15.00 -15.26 9.77
C GLU A 485 -15.52 -16.10 10.94
N VAL A 486 -14.62 -16.81 11.59
CA VAL A 486 -14.93 -17.65 12.77
C VAL A 486 -14.31 -17.07 14.05
N ARG A 487 -13.26 -16.27 13.91
CA ARG A 487 -12.58 -15.63 15.04
C ARG A 487 -11.83 -14.40 14.59
N ARG A 488 -11.78 -13.38 15.43
CA ARG A 488 -10.92 -12.20 15.31
C ARG A 488 -10.06 -12.09 16.57
N LEU A 489 -8.78 -11.79 16.39
CA LEU A 489 -7.78 -11.78 17.47
C LEU A 489 -6.97 -10.49 17.39
N ASP A 490 -6.77 -9.86 18.53
CA ASP A 490 -5.93 -8.66 18.65
C ASP A 490 -4.45 -9.03 18.55
N VAL A 491 -3.68 -8.18 17.86
CA VAL A 491 -2.22 -8.24 17.77
C VAL A 491 -1.60 -6.86 17.99
N GLN A 492 -0.28 -6.78 17.90
CA GLN A 492 0.43 -5.52 18.00
C GLN A 492 0.34 -4.71 16.68
N ARG A 493 1.02 -3.53 16.62
CA ARG A 493 0.91 -2.58 15.50
C ARG A 493 1.46 -3.15 14.20
N THR A 494 0.70 -2.98 13.14
CA THR A 494 1.06 -3.24 11.75
C THR A 494 1.47 -4.70 11.50
N PRO A 495 0.54 -5.67 11.68
CA PRO A 495 0.77 -7.05 11.29
C PRO A 495 0.90 -7.13 9.76
N GLN A 496 2.07 -7.52 9.25
CA GLN A 496 2.38 -7.61 7.81
C GLN A 496 2.80 -9.00 7.36
N GLY A 497 2.84 -9.97 8.26
CA GLY A 497 3.18 -11.34 7.91
C GLY A 497 2.62 -12.32 8.93
N ILE A 498 2.22 -13.48 8.43
CA ILE A 498 1.69 -14.58 9.22
C ILE A 498 2.41 -15.85 8.81
N ALA A 499 2.93 -16.58 9.78
CA ALA A 499 3.43 -17.93 9.58
C ALA A 499 2.71 -18.90 10.51
N VAL A 500 2.32 -20.04 9.98
CA VAL A 500 1.77 -21.16 10.76
C VAL A 500 2.83 -22.24 10.86
N SER A 501 3.01 -22.80 12.08
CA SER A 501 3.96 -23.88 12.29
C SER A 501 3.62 -25.10 11.43
N PRO A 502 4.62 -25.92 11.03
CA PRO A 502 4.38 -27.09 10.19
C PRO A 502 3.38 -28.10 10.77
N ASP A 503 3.28 -28.18 12.09
CA ASP A 503 2.32 -29.02 12.80
C ASP A 503 0.91 -28.42 12.94
N GLY A 504 0.72 -27.17 12.48
CA GLY A 504 -0.55 -26.45 12.50
C GLY A 504 -1.00 -25.97 13.88
N LYS A 505 -0.13 -26.02 14.91
CA LYS A 505 -0.51 -25.70 16.29
C LYS A 505 -0.19 -24.28 16.74
N GLN A 506 0.73 -23.61 16.05
CA GLN A 506 1.16 -22.28 16.43
C GLN A 506 1.06 -21.32 15.24
N ALA A 507 0.53 -20.14 15.45
CA ALA A 507 0.63 -19.01 14.53
C ALA A 507 1.57 -17.96 15.09
N ALA A 508 2.46 -17.44 14.24
CA ALA A 508 3.39 -16.36 14.53
C ALA A 508 3.11 -15.19 13.60
N ILE A 509 2.92 -14.00 14.15
CA ILE A 509 2.53 -12.80 13.41
C ILE A 509 3.61 -11.73 13.58
N SER A 510 4.17 -11.27 12.48
CA SER A 510 5.13 -10.17 12.45
C SER A 510 4.42 -8.83 12.59
N ASN A 511 4.60 -8.15 13.72
CA ASN A 511 4.07 -6.82 13.99
C ASN A 511 5.18 -5.79 13.76
N VAL A 512 5.32 -5.36 12.51
CA VAL A 512 6.48 -4.60 12.04
C VAL A 512 6.70 -3.31 12.83
N MET A 513 5.64 -2.55 13.10
CA MET A 513 5.74 -1.26 13.79
C MET A 513 6.05 -1.42 15.29
N SER A 514 5.54 -2.49 15.90
CA SER A 514 5.83 -2.79 17.31
C SER A 514 7.16 -3.51 17.51
N ARG A 515 7.82 -3.96 16.45
CA ARG A 515 9.04 -4.77 16.50
C ARG A 515 8.85 -6.01 17.38
N THR A 516 7.73 -6.70 17.18
CA THR A 516 7.39 -7.90 17.93
C THR A 516 6.85 -9.02 17.04
N VAL A 517 6.90 -10.22 17.53
CA VAL A 517 6.15 -11.36 17.00
C VAL A 517 5.09 -11.74 18.01
N SER A 518 3.81 -11.73 17.60
CA SER A 518 2.71 -12.27 18.40
C SER A 518 2.55 -13.75 18.14
N PHE A 519 2.39 -14.55 19.20
CA PHE A 519 2.24 -16.00 19.16
C PHE A 519 0.88 -16.42 19.65
N PHE A 520 0.20 -17.25 18.87
CA PHE A 520 -1.04 -17.90 19.26
C PHE A 520 -0.89 -19.41 19.25
N ASP A 521 -1.41 -20.07 20.27
CA ASP A 521 -1.74 -21.49 20.18
C ASP A 521 -3.06 -21.62 19.42
N ILE A 522 -2.98 -22.20 18.22
CA ILE A 522 -4.12 -22.42 17.34
C ILE A 522 -4.52 -23.90 17.25
N SER A 523 -4.02 -24.75 18.15
CA SER A 523 -4.33 -26.19 18.17
C SER A 523 -5.83 -26.47 18.28
N ALA A 524 -6.57 -25.57 18.91
CA ALA A 524 -8.03 -25.65 19.02
C ALA A 524 -8.76 -25.67 17.66
N LEU A 525 -8.14 -25.13 16.58
CA LEU A 525 -8.70 -25.20 15.23
C LEU A 525 -8.81 -26.65 14.72
N ALA A 526 -7.94 -27.54 15.20
CA ALA A 526 -8.03 -28.97 14.86
C ALA A 526 -9.36 -29.60 15.31
N ASN A 527 -9.98 -29.08 16.36
CA ASN A 527 -11.23 -29.52 16.91
C ASN A 527 -12.43 -28.65 16.51
N ASP A 528 -12.27 -27.72 15.58
CA ASP A 528 -13.26 -26.71 15.19
C ASP A 528 -13.71 -25.79 16.36
N GLU A 529 -12.78 -25.49 17.28
CA GLU A 529 -13.00 -24.65 18.46
C GLU A 529 -12.26 -23.29 18.37
N PRO A 530 -12.50 -22.44 17.37
CA PRO A 530 -11.75 -21.19 17.21
C PRO A 530 -11.91 -20.23 18.38
N ARG A 531 -12.99 -20.35 19.14
CA ARG A 531 -13.25 -19.53 20.35
C ARG A 531 -12.34 -19.86 21.52
N ALA A 532 -11.75 -21.05 21.53
CA ALA A 532 -10.79 -21.48 22.57
C ALA A 532 -9.39 -20.88 22.40
N ILE A 533 -9.10 -20.20 21.29
CA ILE A 533 -7.82 -19.53 21.07
C ILE A 533 -7.69 -18.36 22.04
N LEU A 534 -6.65 -18.42 22.88
CA LEU A 534 -6.35 -17.40 23.87
C LEU A 534 -5.63 -16.19 23.23
N PRO A 535 -5.60 -15.03 23.91
CA PRO A 535 -4.81 -13.88 23.50
C PRO A 535 -3.34 -14.21 23.24
N ALA A 536 -2.71 -13.45 22.34
CA ALA A 536 -1.32 -13.63 21.97
C ALA A 536 -0.36 -13.35 23.13
N THR A 537 0.76 -14.08 23.14
CA THR A 537 2.00 -13.61 23.77
C THR A 537 2.85 -12.91 22.73
N ALA A 538 3.60 -11.89 23.10
CA ALA A 538 4.44 -11.14 22.16
C ALA A 538 5.91 -11.14 22.62
N THR A 539 6.83 -11.26 21.65
CA THR A 539 8.28 -11.21 21.87
C THR A 539 8.91 -10.16 20.99
N GLY A 540 9.80 -9.34 21.56
CA GLY A 540 10.56 -8.35 20.81
C GLY A 540 11.48 -8.99 19.77
N THR A 541 11.67 -8.31 18.64
CA THR A 541 12.51 -8.79 17.53
C THR A 541 13.90 -8.15 17.51
N LEU A 542 14.15 -7.13 18.31
CA LEU A 542 15.41 -6.38 18.29
C LEU A 542 16.28 -6.69 19.49
N LYS A 543 17.58 -6.81 19.26
CA LYS A 543 18.65 -6.73 20.25
C LYS A 543 19.41 -5.41 20.15
N SER A 544 19.39 -4.78 18.99
CA SER A 544 19.96 -3.46 18.75
C SER A 544 19.02 -2.35 19.26
N ALA A 545 19.58 -1.16 19.47
CA ALA A 545 18.79 0.02 19.78
C ALA A 545 17.87 0.41 18.63
N GLU A 546 16.72 1.00 18.94
CA GLU A 546 15.83 1.59 17.95
C GLU A 546 16.55 2.70 17.19
N ARG A 547 16.57 2.61 15.84
CA ARG A 547 17.23 3.61 14.99
C ARG A 547 16.36 4.84 14.73
N MET A 548 15.04 4.64 14.73
CA MET A 548 14.12 5.74 14.44
C MET A 548 13.94 6.64 15.65
N PRO A 549 14.11 7.97 15.53
CA PRO A 549 13.81 8.91 16.60
C PRO A 549 12.37 8.72 17.12
N ALA A 550 12.18 8.87 18.44
CA ALA A 550 10.90 8.57 19.09
C ALA A 550 9.71 9.34 18.48
N GLN A 551 9.90 10.61 18.14
CA GLN A 551 8.87 11.42 17.50
C GLN A 551 8.48 10.88 16.11
N LEU A 552 9.49 10.53 15.28
CA LEU A 552 9.23 9.96 13.96
C LEU A 552 8.54 8.59 14.04
N LYS A 553 8.98 7.76 15.00
CA LYS A 553 8.33 6.47 15.27
C LYS A 553 6.89 6.67 15.69
N ARG A 554 6.61 7.59 16.59
CA ARG A 554 5.24 7.91 17.02
C ARG A 554 4.39 8.40 15.85
N GLY A 555 4.90 9.29 15.01
CA GLY A 555 4.21 9.76 13.82
C GLY A 555 3.92 8.64 12.82
N LYS A 556 4.89 7.74 12.60
CA LYS A 556 4.73 6.57 11.75
C LYS A 556 3.67 5.61 12.30
N GLU A 557 3.64 5.40 13.61
CA GLU A 557 2.61 4.61 14.27
C GLU A 557 1.20 5.19 14.05
N LEU A 558 1.03 6.50 14.21
CA LEU A 558 -0.23 7.20 13.98
C LEU A 558 -0.67 7.10 12.51
N PHE A 559 0.26 7.27 11.58
CA PHE A 559 0.00 7.20 10.14
C PHE A 559 -0.60 5.86 9.68
N HIS A 560 -0.23 4.75 10.35
CA HIS A 560 -0.69 3.40 10.03
C HIS A 560 -1.80 2.88 10.97
N ASP A 561 -2.34 3.72 11.83
CA ASP A 561 -3.24 3.29 12.88
C ASP A 561 -4.70 3.65 12.58
N ALA A 562 -5.51 2.66 12.23
CA ALA A 562 -6.96 2.81 12.11
C ALA A 562 -7.70 2.49 13.42
N ARG A 563 -7.00 1.95 14.44
CA ARG A 563 -7.63 1.54 15.70
C ARG A 563 -7.77 2.68 16.70
N ASP A 564 -6.99 3.75 16.56
CA ASP A 564 -7.09 4.92 17.41
C ASP A 564 -8.37 5.71 17.05
N PRO A 565 -9.37 5.81 17.97
CA PRO A 565 -10.64 6.50 17.67
C PRO A 565 -10.47 7.99 17.42
N ARG A 566 -9.31 8.55 17.75
CA ARG A 566 -8.99 9.93 17.42
C ARG A 566 -8.72 10.10 15.93
N LEU A 567 -8.16 9.05 15.27
CA LEU A 567 -7.79 9.05 13.85
C LEU A 567 -8.91 8.53 12.95
N ALA A 568 -9.59 7.47 13.37
CA ALA A 568 -10.59 6.81 12.55
C ALA A 568 -11.75 6.28 13.39
N ARG A 569 -12.95 6.47 12.89
CA ARG A 569 -14.14 5.85 13.43
C ARG A 569 -14.23 4.40 12.92
N ASP A 570 -14.54 3.49 13.82
CA ASP A 570 -14.82 2.08 13.53
C ASP A 570 -13.69 1.34 12.77
N ARG A 571 -12.43 1.82 12.86
CA ARG A 571 -11.20 1.15 12.39
C ARG A 571 -11.04 0.96 10.88
N TYR A 572 -11.82 1.63 10.04
CA TYR A 572 -11.81 1.37 8.61
C TYR A 572 -10.58 1.93 7.88
N MET A 573 -10.12 3.12 8.24
CA MET A 573 -9.08 3.78 7.47
C MET A 573 -7.98 4.42 8.33
N SER A 574 -6.84 4.59 7.71
CA SER A 574 -5.70 5.36 8.22
C SER A 574 -5.07 6.12 7.05
N CYS A 575 -4.10 6.98 7.30
CA CYS A 575 -3.34 7.64 6.21
C CYS A 575 -2.71 6.61 5.26
N ALA A 576 -2.23 5.47 5.79
CA ALA A 576 -1.67 4.38 4.99
C ALA A 576 -2.67 3.70 4.06
N SER A 577 -3.98 3.85 4.28
CA SER A 577 -5.00 3.29 3.39
C SER A 577 -4.97 3.90 1.99
N CYS A 578 -4.59 5.18 1.85
CA CYS A 578 -4.38 5.84 0.56
C CYS A 578 -2.89 6.05 0.24
N HIS A 579 -2.02 6.06 1.28
CA HIS A 579 -0.60 6.36 1.17
C HIS A 579 0.29 5.24 1.73
N SER A 580 0.08 4.00 1.26
CA SER A 580 0.93 2.87 1.67
C SER A 580 2.41 3.17 1.42
N GLU A 581 3.24 3.00 2.46
CA GLU A 581 4.67 3.32 2.43
C GLU A 581 4.98 4.77 2.00
N GLY A 582 4.02 5.69 2.13
CA GLY A 582 4.14 7.08 1.70
C GLY A 582 3.91 7.33 0.20
N TYR A 583 3.55 6.30 -0.58
CA TYR A 583 3.20 6.46 -2.00
C TYR A 583 1.70 6.72 -2.19
N GLY A 584 1.26 7.02 -3.41
CA GLY A 584 -0.16 7.12 -3.73
C GLY A 584 -0.76 5.75 -4.07
N ASP A 585 -2.08 5.64 -3.99
CA ASP A 585 -2.84 4.42 -4.27
C ASP A 585 -3.25 4.26 -5.75
N GLY A 586 -2.88 5.22 -6.60
CA GLY A 586 -3.25 5.23 -8.01
C GLY A 586 -4.72 5.57 -8.28
N ARG A 587 -5.47 6.02 -7.26
CA ARG A 587 -6.92 6.32 -7.37
C ARG A 587 -7.19 7.80 -7.57
N VAL A 588 -8.34 8.07 -8.17
CA VAL A 588 -8.94 9.40 -8.29
C VAL A 588 -10.19 9.44 -7.43
N TRP A 589 -10.13 10.19 -6.36
CA TRP A 589 -11.20 10.34 -5.39
C TRP A 589 -12.05 11.58 -5.69
N ASP A 590 -13.35 11.49 -5.43
CA ASP A 590 -14.23 12.65 -5.47
C ASP A 590 -14.26 13.35 -4.10
N MET A 591 -13.42 14.37 -3.98
CA MET A 591 -13.27 15.17 -2.75
C MET A 591 -14.24 16.37 -2.70
N SER A 592 -15.30 16.37 -3.49
CA SER A 592 -16.24 17.50 -3.57
C SER A 592 -16.97 17.78 -2.27
N SER A 593 -17.23 16.75 -1.45
CA SER A 593 -17.77 16.91 -0.10
C SER A 593 -16.84 17.63 0.88
N LEU A 594 -15.54 17.70 0.55
CA LEU A 594 -14.51 18.43 1.31
C LEU A 594 -14.14 19.78 0.69
N GLY A 595 -15.00 20.30 -0.22
CA GLY A 595 -14.81 21.60 -0.85
C GLY A 595 -13.81 21.59 -2.02
N GLU A 596 -13.51 20.44 -2.58
CA GLU A 596 -12.58 20.20 -3.69
C GLU A 596 -13.32 19.65 -4.93
N GLY A 597 -12.71 18.78 -5.71
CA GLY A 597 -13.27 18.04 -6.84
C GLY A 597 -12.59 16.70 -6.99
N LEU A 598 -12.46 16.21 -8.21
CA LEU A 598 -11.69 15.00 -8.48
C LEU A 598 -10.21 15.23 -8.20
N ARG A 599 -9.63 14.39 -7.35
CA ARG A 599 -8.22 14.47 -6.95
C ARG A 599 -7.57 13.09 -6.98
N LYS A 600 -6.50 13.00 -7.78
CA LYS A 600 -5.62 11.85 -7.75
C LYS A 600 -4.77 11.89 -6.48
N THR A 601 -4.62 10.76 -5.80
CA THR A 601 -3.74 10.63 -4.63
C THR A 601 -2.29 10.91 -5.02
N ILE A 602 -1.65 11.88 -4.35
CA ILE A 602 -0.26 12.28 -4.58
C ILE A 602 0.66 11.38 -3.76
N SER A 603 1.84 11.03 -4.31
CA SER A 603 2.92 10.42 -3.52
C SER A 603 3.43 11.42 -2.47
N LEU A 604 3.60 10.96 -1.22
CA LEU A 604 4.22 11.75 -0.16
C LEU A 604 5.74 11.59 -0.16
N GLN A 605 6.26 10.55 -0.82
CA GLN A 605 7.70 10.31 -0.90
C GLN A 605 8.40 11.41 -1.69
N GLY A 606 9.50 11.89 -1.14
CA GLY A 606 10.30 12.94 -1.75
C GLY A 606 9.76 14.36 -1.55
N HIS A 607 8.62 14.52 -0.92
CA HIS A 607 7.99 15.84 -0.69
C HIS A 607 8.10 16.32 0.77
N GLY A 608 8.69 15.51 1.64
CA GLY A 608 8.84 15.83 3.06
C GLY A 608 9.72 17.06 3.32
N GLY A 609 9.36 17.81 4.36
CA GLY A 609 10.15 18.97 4.84
C GLY A 609 10.10 20.22 3.97
N LYS A 610 9.28 20.26 2.94
CA LYS A 610 9.18 21.43 2.04
C LYS A 610 8.14 22.41 2.55
N LYS A 611 8.51 23.67 2.59
CA LYS A 611 7.60 24.78 2.88
C LYS A 611 6.79 25.11 1.63
N ALA A 612 5.83 24.24 1.30
CA ALA A 612 4.96 24.45 0.15
C ALA A 612 3.54 24.08 0.57
N ARG A 613 2.56 24.70 -0.06
CA ARG A 613 1.17 24.30 0.12
C ARG A 613 0.97 22.87 -0.35
N LEU A 614 0.14 22.14 0.36
CA LEU A 614 -0.14 20.74 0.14
C LEU A 614 -1.37 20.57 -0.76
N HIS A 615 -1.52 19.38 -1.32
CA HIS A 615 -2.52 19.02 -2.31
C HIS A 615 -2.35 19.73 -3.67
N TRP A 616 -3.12 19.26 -4.66
CA TRP A 616 -3.13 19.85 -6.01
C TRP A 616 -3.62 21.29 -6.04
N SER A 617 -4.53 21.63 -5.16
CA SER A 617 -5.14 22.95 -5.06
C SER A 617 -4.39 23.90 -4.12
N GLY A 618 -3.40 23.40 -3.37
CA GLY A 618 -2.68 24.21 -2.39
C GLY A 618 -3.58 24.72 -1.27
N ASN A 619 -4.50 23.87 -0.80
CA ASN A 619 -5.51 24.24 0.20
C ASN A 619 -5.05 24.03 1.65
N PHE A 620 -3.85 23.47 1.86
CA PHE A 620 -3.21 23.30 3.17
C PHE A 620 -1.81 23.91 3.13
N ASP A 621 -1.31 24.46 4.25
CA ASP A 621 0.04 25.04 4.35
C ASP A 621 0.93 24.33 5.40
N GLU A 622 0.36 23.45 6.18
CA GLU A 622 1.09 22.58 7.10
C GLU A 622 0.46 21.17 7.13
N VAL A 623 1.25 20.16 7.49
CA VAL A 623 0.73 18.79 7.60
C VAL A 623 -0.33 18.66 8.70
N GLN A 624 -0.25 19.50 9.71
CA GLN A 624 -1.20 19.55 10.80
C GLN A 624 -2.63 19.92 10.35
N ASP A 625 -2.81 20.52 9.17
CA ASP A 625 -4.13 20.80 8.59
C ASP A 625 -4.94 19.53 8.30
N PHE A 626 -4.27 18.38 8.16
CA PHE A 626 -4.94 17.08 8.05
C PHE A 626 -5.80 16.71 9.26
N GLU A 627 -5.68 17.41 10.37
CA GLU A 627 -6.63 17.32 11.48
C GLU A 627 -8.07 17.48 11.01
N GLN A 628 -8.32 18.35 10.03
CA GLN A 628 -9.64 18.51 9.41
C GLN A 628 -10.08 17.23 8.68
N GLN A 629 -9.20 16.59 7.92
CA GLN A 629 -9.55 15.36 7.20
C GLN A 629 -9.68 14.15 8.14
N ILE A 630 -8.89 14.09 9.20
CA ILE A 630 -9.06 13.09 10.27
C ILE A 630 -10.50 13.14 10.80
N ARG A 631 -11.02 14.34 11.05
CA ARG A 631 -12.40 14.52 11.55
C ARG A 631 -13.45 14.29 10.47
N ALA A 632 -13.28 14.90 9.31
CA ALA A 632 -14.31 14.91 8.28
C ALA A 632 -14.38 13.61 7.47
N LEU A 633 -13.23 13.04 7.07
CA LEU A 633 -13.16 11.83 6.26
C LEU A 633 -13.00 10.56 7.12
N GLY A 634 -12.05 10.58 8.04
CA GLY A 634 -11.78 9.46 8.94
C GLY A 634 -12.86 9.26 10.02
N GLY A 635 -13.68 10.28 10.28
CA GLY A 635 -14.70 10.27 11.34
C GLY A 635 -14.09 10.21 12.75
N GLY A 636 -12.77 10.43 12.88
CA GLY A 636 -12.08 10.45 14.16
C GLY A 636 -12.42 11.68 15.00
N SER A 637 -12.17 11.62 16.30
CA SER A 637 -12.39 12.79 17.19
C SER A 637 -11.28 13.86 17.07
N GLY A 638 -10.21 13.56 16.30
CA GLY A 638 -9.06 14.44 16.12
C GLY A 638 -7.92 14.19 17.10
N LEU A 639 -6.72 14.56 16.71
CA LEU A 639 -5.53 14.51 17.57
C LEU A 639 -5.40 15.76 18.45
N MET A 640 -6.11 16.85 18.13
CA MET A 640 -6.24 18.04 18.95
C MET A 640 -7.52 18.00 19.78
N PRO A 641 -7.53 18.56 21.01
CA PRO A 641 -8.79 18.82 21.71
C PRO A 641 -9.72 19.71 20.85
N ILE A 642 -11.02 19.39 20.82
CA ILE A 642 -11.98 20.12 19.97
C ILE A 642 -12.01 21.62 20.26
N GLY A 643 -11.94 22.03 21.54
CA GLY A 643 -11.91 23.44 21.91
C GLY A 643 -10.67 24.18 21.40
N SER A 644 -9.53 23.49 21.31
CA SER A 644 -8.31 24.06 20.69
C SER A 644 -8.42 24.14 19.18
N PHE A 645 -9.07 23.15 18.56
CA PHE A 645 -9.25 23.09 17.11
C PHE A 645 -10.21 24.18 16.60
N GLU A 646 -11.29 24.44 17.32
CA GLU A 646 -12.29 25.45 16.94
C GLU A 646 -11.86 26.90 17.29
N LEU A 647 -10.90 27.04 18.21
CA LEU A 647 -10.46 28.34 18.67
C LEU A 647 -9.58 29.06 17.64
N ASN A 648 -9.80 30.39 17.51
CA ASN A 648 -8.95 31.29 16.71
C ASN A 648 -8.83 30.92 15.22
N GLY A 649 -9.83 30.26 14.63
CA GLY A 649 -9.82 29.90 13.21
C GLY A 649 -8.91 28.74 12.84
N ARG A 650 -8.43 27.91 13.81
CA ARG A 650 -7.65 26.70 13.52
C ARG A 650 -8.45 25.62 12.79
N SER A 651 -9.78 25.64 12.90
CA SER A 651 -10.64 24.73 12.13
C SER A 651 -10.65 25.01 10.62
N LEU A 652 -10.13 26.15 10.20
CA LEU A 652 -10.01 26.49 8.79
C LEU A 652 -8.66 26.01 8.23
N PRO A 653 -8.63 25.41 7.05
CA PRO A 653 -7.39 25.26 6.30
C PRO A 653 -6.77 26.63 6.02
N LEU A 654 -5.45 26.75 6.03
CA LEU A 654 -4.74 28.02 5.89
C LEU A 654 -5.11 29.07 6.95
N GLY A 655 -5.69 28.61 8.07
CA GLY A 655 -6.03 29.46 9.20
C GLY A 655 -4.85 29.63 10.17
N THR A 656 -5.16 29.83 11.45
CA THR A 656 -4.12 29.87 12.48
C THR A 656 -3.37 28.56 12.57
N PRO A 657 -2.02 28.56 12.64
CA PRO A 657 -1.21 27.35 12.70
C PRO A 657 -1.65 26.38 13.80
N LYS A 658 -1.65 25.10 13.48
CA LYS A 658 -1.96 23.99 14.38
C LYS A 658 -0.70 23.36 14.96
N ALA A 659 0.46 23.61 14.34
CA ALA A 659 1.76 23.17 14.83
C ALA A 659 1.98 23.63 16.29
N GLY A 660 2.51 22.73 17.15
CA GLY A 660 2.72 22.98 18.56
C GLY A 660 1.46 22.89 19.43
N GLN A 661 0.31 22.46 18.88
CA GLN A 661 -0.94 22.33 19.63
C GLN A 661 -1.22 20.90 20.12
N SER A 662 -0.52 19.91 19.55
CA SER A 662 -0.65 18.50 19.92
C SER A 662 0.62 17.75 19.56
N ASP A 663 1.25 17.10 20.55
CA ASP A 663 2.46 16.30 20.34
C ASP A 663 2.23 15.16 19.32
N ASP A 664 1.06 14.52 19.34
CA ASP A 664 0.72 13.45 18.40
C ASP A 664 0.53 13.98 16.96
N LEU A 665 -0.11 15.15 16.82
CA LEU A 665 -0.27 15.78 15.51
C LEU A 665 1.08 16.26 14.95
N ASP A 666 1.93 16.81 15.79
CA ASP A 666 3.30 17.22 15.43
C ASP A 666 4.19 16.00 15.12
N ALA A 667 4.01 14.89 15.82
CA ALA A 667 4.69 13.64 15.51
C ALA A 667 4.25 13.08 14.14
N LEU A 668 2.95 13.10 13.83
CA LEU A 668 2.42 12.73 12.52
C LEU A 668 3.03 13.61 11.43
N ALA A 669 3.07 14.93 11.63
CA ALA A 669 3.68 15.87 10.71
C ALA A 669 5.18 15.62 10.54
N ALA A 670 5.91 15.37 11.62
CA ALA A 670 7.33 15.04 11.57
C ALA A 670 7.59 13.77 10.73
N TYR A 671 6.75 12.74 10.86
CA TYR A 671 6.86 11.53 10.04
C TYR A 671 6.61 11.83 8.56
N VAL A 672 5.50 12.49 8.21
CA VAL A 672 5.20 12.85 6.81
C VAL A 672 6.31 13.69 6.21
N ASN A 673 6.83 14.67 6.95
CA ASN A 673 7.95 15.51 6.53
C ASN A 673 9.28 14.75 6.40
N SER A 674 9.43 13.58 7.03
CA SER A 674 10.60 12.72 6.88
C SER A 674 10.58 11.85 5.61
N LEU A 675 9.46 11.79 4.89
CA LEU A 675 9.29 11.04 3.66
C LEU A 675 9.97 11.75 2.48
N ASN A 676 11.28 11.75 2.46
CA ASN A 676 12.11 12.51 1.51
C ASN A 676 12.89 11.65 0.51
N ARG A 677 12.53 10.37 0.39
CA ARG A 677 13.20 9.43 -0.50
C ARG A 677 12.52 9.39 -1.87
N TYR A 678 13.31 9.52 -2.91
CA TYR A 678 12.85 9.26 -4.29
C TYR A 678 13.32 7.89 -4.76
N ALA A 679 12.45 7.17 -5.45
CA ALA A 679 12.79 5.90 -6.05
C ALA A 679 13.73 6.11 -7.25
N PRO A 680 14.87 5.40 -7.33
CA PRO A 680 15.78 5.51 -8.46
C PRO A 680 15.12 5.08 -9.76
N SER A 681 15.17 5.92 -10.79
CA SER A 681 14.59 5.59 -12.08
C SER A 681 15.35 4.44 -12.77
N PRO A 682 14.63 3.43 -13.31
CA PRO A 682 15.23 2.35 -14.08
C PRO A 682 15.57 2.72 -15.52
N TYR A 683 15.15 3.90 -15.99
CA TYR A 683 15.31 4.34 -17.39
C TYR A 683 16.64 5.01 -17.68
N ARG A 684 17.50 5.21 -16.67
CA ARG A 684 18.86 5.75 -16.83
C ARG A 684 19.80 4.70 -17.39
N ASN A 685 20.90 5.14 -17.99
CA ASN A 685 22.03 4.27 -18.37
C ASN A 685 22.56 3.51 -17.13
N SER A 686 23.32 2.45 -17.37
CA SER A 686 23.91 1.61 -16.30
C SER A 686 24.84 2.39 -15.36
N ASP A 687 25.50 3.43 -15.86
CA ASP A 687 26.32 4.37 -15.10
C ASP A 687 25.49 5.47 -14.39
N ARG A 688 24.17 5.37 -14.44
CA ARG A 688 23.21 6.31 -13.88
C ARG A 688 23.13 7.68 -14.58
N SER A 689 23.83 7.89 -15.69
CA SER A 689 23.69 9.08 -16.52
C SER A 689 22.36 9.12 -17.28
N LEU A 690 21.99 10.31 -17.76
CA LEU A 690 20.85 10.48 -18.66
C LEU A 690 21.15 9.83 -20.02
N THR A 691 20.12 9.20 -20.59
CA THR A 691 20.20 8.72 -21.98
C THR A 691 20.29 9.87 -22.97
N ALA A 692 20.72 9.61 -24.20
CA ALA A 692 20.79 10.64 -25.25
C ALA A 692 19.47 11.37 -25.46
N SER A 693 18.36 10.64 -25.54
CA SER A 693 17.01 11.22 -25.66
C SER A 693 16.63 12.08 -24.45
N ALA A 694 16.98 11.66 -23.24
CA ALA A 694 16.73 12.44 -22.04
C ALA A 694 17.54 13.72 -21.96
N LYS A 695 18.77 13.75 -22.47
CA LYS A 695 19.57 15.00 -22.59
C LYS A 695 18.94 15.99 -23.56
N VAL A 696 18.38 15.53 -24.67
CA VAL A 696 17.59 16.38 -25.59
C VAL A 696 16.36 16.90 -24.85
N GLY A 697 15.66 16.02 -24.11
CA GLY A 697 14.49 16.40 -23.29
C GLY A 697 14.82 17.43 -22.22
N GLU A 698 15.98 17.36 -21.57
CA GLU A 698 16.47 18.33 -20.59
C GLU A 698 16.63 19.72 -21.23
N SER A 699 17.25 19.77 -22.42
CA SER A 699 17.40 21.01 -23.18
C SER A 699 16.04 21.59 -23.62
N LEU A 700 15.11 20.73 -24.03
CA LEU A 700 13.73 21.13 -24.37
C LEU A 700 12.97 21.62 -23.14
N PHE A 701 13.12 20.99 -21.99
CA PHE A 701 12.50 21.40 -20.73
C PHE A 701 12.85 22.86 -20.37
N ALA A 702 14.12 23.21 -20.54
CA ALA A 702 14.57 24.59 -20.35
C ALA A 702 14.05 25.53 -21.46
N SER A 703 14.21 25.17 -22.73
CA SER A 703 13.91 26.06 -23.87
C SER A 703 12.40 26.28 -24.11
N LYS A 704 11.56 25.31 -23.76
CA LYS A 704 10.09 25.42 -23.84
C LYS A 704 9.48 26.06 -22.59
N GLY A 705 10.29 26.50 -21.62
CA GLY A 705 9.83 27.22 -20.44
C GLY A 705 9.19 26.39 -19.37
N CYS A 706 9.35 25.05 -19.36
CA CYS A 706 8.79 24.17 -18.34
C CYS A 706 9.33 24.53 -16.94
N ALA A 707 10.60 24.93 -16.86
CA ALA A 707 11.27 25.36 -15.64
C ALA A 707 10.67 26.63 -15.01
N THR A 708 9.80 27.38 -15.69
CA THR A 708 9.12 28.57 -15.14
C THR A 708 8.16 28.16 -14.00
N CYS A 709 7.42 27.05 -14.19
CA CYS A 709 6.50 26.51 -13.19
C CYS A 709 7.14 25.38 -12.38
N HIS A 710 8.01 24.57 -12.98
CA HIS A 710 8.73 23.47 -12.35
C HIS A 710 10.16 23.90 -11.94
N SER A 711 10.26 24.84 -11.02
CA SER A 711 11.47 25.66 -10.77
C SER A 711 12.27 25.24 -9.53
N ASN A 712 11.68 24.52 -8.59
CA ASN A 712 12.39 24.14 -7.37
C ASN A 712 13.31 22.91 -7.56
N ALA A 713 14.06 22.55 -6.52
CA ALA A 713 15.00 21.43 -6.56
C ALA A 713 14.39 20.07 -6.91
N ASP A 714 13.08 19.92 -6.74
CA ASP A 714 12.34 18.69 -7.08
C ASP A 714 11.62 18.82 -8.42
N LEU A 715 11.88 19.93 -9.15
CA LEU A 715 11.17 20.31 -10.36
C LEU A 715 9.65 20.37 -10.14
N GLY A 716 9.24 20.83 -8.97
CA GLY A 716 7.90 21.30 -8.65
C GLY A 716 7.84 22.82 -8.70
N GLY A 717 6.69 23.40 -8.35
CA GLY A 717 6.51 24.83 -8.23
C GLY A 717 7.06 25.40 -6.92
N ASP A 718 6.80 26.69 -6.71
CA ASP A 718 7.04 27.37 -5.43
C ASP A 718 6.11 26.91 -4.31
N GLY A 719 5.11 26.08 -4.65
CA GLY A 719 4.09 25.58 -3.76
C GLY A 719 3.03 26.59 -3.35
N LEU A 720 3.09 27.82 -3.88
CA LEU A 720 2.19 28.91 -3.55
C LEU A 720 1.35 29.34 -4.75
N THR A 721 1.98 29.38 -5.93
CA THR A 721 1.36 29.83 -7.17
C THR A 721 0.55 28.71 -7.80
N ARG A 722 -0.71 29.03 -8.14
CA ARG A 722 -1.58 28.15 -8.93
C ARG A 722 -1.49 28.52 -10.39
N HIS A 723 -1.31 27.51 -11.24
CA HIS A 723 -1.18 27.68 -12.69
C HIS A 723 -2.36 26.99 -13.38
N ASP A 724 -3.05 27.68 -14.28
CA ASP A 724 -4.00 27.07 -15.19
C ASP A 724 -3.26 26.68 -16.48
N ILE A 725 -3.11 25.37 -16.67
CA ILE A 725 -2.47 24.78 -17.87
C ILE A 725 -3.51 24.26 -18.87
N GLY A 726 -4.78 24.68 -18.74
CA GLY A 726 -5.87 24.24 -19.59
C GLY A 726 -6.44 22.85 -19.26
N THR A 727 -6.11 22.31 -18.08
CA THR A 727 -6.58 20.98 -17.66
C THR A 727 -7.75 21.02 -16.68
N LEU A 728 -8.17 22.22 -16.26
CA LEU A 728 -9.33 22.38 -15.40
C LEU A 728 -10.62 22.04 -16.15
N LYS A 729 -11.46 21.25 -15.51
CA LYS A 729 -12.77 20.78 -15.97
C LYS A 729 -13.80 21.07 -14.90
N PRO A 730 -15.11 21.03 -15.20
CA PRO A 730 -16.15 21.14 -14.16
C PRO A 730 -15.95 20.14 -13.02
N ALA A 731 -15.48 18.92 -13.31
CA ALA A 731 -15.14 17.89 -12.33
C ALA A 731 -13.91 18.20 -11.48
N SER A 732 -13.07 19.15 -11.87
CA SER A 732 -11.95 19.62 -11.05
C SER A 732 -12.42 20.39 -9.82
N GLY A 733 -13.69 20.82 -9.82
CA GLY A 733 -14.40 21.33 -8.67
C GLY A 733 -13.87 22.67 -8.18
N LYS A 734 -13.63 22.74 -6.88
CA LYS A 734 -13.38 23.97 -6.14
C LYS A 734 -12.07 23.89 -5.36
N VAL A 735 -11.75 24.94 -4.63
CA VAL A 735 -10.74 24.95 -3.56
C VAL A 735 -11.39 25.58 -2.32
N GLN A 736 -11.51 24.84 -1.23
CA GLN A 736 -12.17 25.29 0.00
C GLN A 736 -13.58 25.89 -0.23
N GLY A 737 -14.32 25.34 -1.20
CA GLY A 737 -15.63 25.83 -1.59
C GLY A 737 -15.64 26.98 -2.60
N GLU A 738 -14.50 27.64 -2.84
CA GLU A 738 -14.33 28.74 -3.80
C GLU A 738 -13.94 28.23 -5.20
N ALA A 739 -14.03 29.10 -6.22
CA ALA A 739 -13.65 28.75 -7.58
C ALA A 739 -12.17 28.36 -7.68
N LEU A 740 -11.88 27.21 -8.31
CA LEU A 740 -10.52 26.77 -8.59
C LEU A 740 -9.99 27.47 -9.84
N THR A 741 -8.97 28.31 -9.68
CA THR A 741 -8.39 29.12 -10.76
C THR A 741 -7.08 28.55 -11.33
N GLY A 742 -6.57 27.46 -10.76
CA GLY A 742 -5.32 26.82 -11.16
C GLY A 742 -4.90 25.76 -10.14
N LEU A 743 -3.80 25.10 -10.43
CA LEU A 743 -3.21 24.04 -9.63
C LEU A 743 -1.76 24.36 -9.28
N VAL A 744 -1.30 23.90 -8.13
CA VAL A 744 0.11 23.99 -7.76
C VAL A 744 0.89 23.00 -8.63
N ALA A 745 2.02 23.45 -9.21
CA ALA A 745 2.86 22.58 -10.01
C ALA A 745 3.47 21.46 -9.15
N PRO A 746 3.20 20.18 -9.46
CA PRO A 746 3.72 19.05 -8.67
C PRO A 746 5.20 18.83 -8.93
N GLY A 747 5.89 18.20 -7.99
CA GLY A 747 7.25 17.70 -8.21
C GLY A 747 7.26 16.63 -9.30
N LEU A 748 8.29 16.63 -10.16
CA LEU A 748 8.44 15.69 -11.27
C LEU A 748 9.35 14.52 -10.94
N ARG A 749 10.03 14.52 -9.80
CA ARG A 749 10.78 13.35 -9.34
C ARG A 749 9.79 12.22 -9.07
N ASP A 750 10.18 10.99 -9.36
CA ASP A 750 9.34 9.79 -9.28
C ASP A 750 8.19 9.71 -10.31
N ALA A 751 8.04 10.68 -11.21
CA ALA A 751 7.00 10.66 -12.24
C ALA A 751 7.04 9.39 -13.11
N TRP A 752 8.17 8.70 -13.20
CA TRP A 752 8.33 7.48 -13.99
C TRP A 752 7.38 6.34 -13.59
N TYR A 753 6.87 6.33 -12.35
CA TYR A 753 5.99 5.26 -11.87
C TYR A 753 4.69 5.76 -11.21
N THR A 754 4.36 7.05 -11.28
CA THR A 754 3.18 7.63 -10.63
C THR A 754 1.97 7.81 -11.57
N ALA A 755 1.93 7.11 -12.69
CA ALA A 755 0.74 7.10 -13.56
C ALA A 755 -0.52 6.62 -12.79
N PRO A 756 -1.74 7.08 -13.21
CA PRO A 756 -2.02 8.10 -14.22
C PRO A 756 -1.62 9.50 -13.76
N TYR A 757 -1.45 10.44 -14.68
CA TYR A 757 -0.95 11.79 -14.42
C TYR A 757 -2.06 12.84 -14.39
N LEU A 758 -1.71 14.06 -14.01
CA LEU A 758 -2.58 15.21 -13.77
C LEU A 758 -3.40 15.05 -12.48
N HIS A 759 -4.03 16.14 -12.06
CA HIS A 759 -4.78 16.22 -10.80
C HIS A 759 -5.99 15.28 -10.72
N ASP A 760 -6.53 14.94 -11.88
CA ASP A 760 -7.71 14.09 -12.07
C ASP A 760 -7.35 12.74 -12.71
N GLY A 761 -6.06 12.42 -12.89
CA GLY A 761 -5.63 11.16 -13.50
C GLY A 761 -6.01 11.02 -14.97
N SER A 762 -6.27 12.13 -15.69
CA SER A 762 -6.77 12.09 -17.08
C SER A 762 -5.71 11.78 -18.13
N ALA A 763 -4.44 11.66 -17.76
CA ALA A 763 -3.37 11.31 -18.67
C ALA A 763 -2.70 9.98 -18.25
N ASP A 764 -2.78 8.97 -19.09
CA ASP A 764 -2.22 7.64 -18.81
C ASP A 764 -0.71 7.58 -19.03
N THR A 765 -0.15 8.52 -19.80
CA THR A 765 1.29 8.58 -20.14
C THR A 765 1.86 9.96 -19.86
N LEU A 766 3.19 10.04 -19.71
CA LEU A 766 3.87 11.34 -19.59
C LEU A 766 3.71 12.18 -20.85
N GLU A 767 3.76 11.57 -22.02
CA GLU A 767 3.54 12.25 -23.29
C GLU A 767 2.15 12.90 -23.33
N ALA A 768 1.11 12.19 -22.90
CA ALA A 768 -0.24 12.73 -22.79
C ALA A 768 -0.33 13.86 -21.75
N ALA A 769 0.35 13.71 -20.63
CA ALA A 769 0.40 14.75 -19.59
C ALA A 769 1.09 16.02 -20.09
N ILE A 770 2.23 15.89 -20.78
CA ILE A 770 2.96 17.01 -21.37
C ILE A 770 2.10 17.70 -22.44
N GLN A 771 1.46 16.90 -23.31
CA GLN A 771 0.59 17.43 -24.38
C GLN A 771 -0.65 18.16 -23.82
N ALA A 772 -1.11 17.80 -22.63
CA ALA A 772 -2.24 18.45 -21.96
C ALA A 772 -1.92 19.88 -21.48
N HIS A 773 -0.63 20.27 -21.41
CA HIS A 773 -0.23 21.64 -21.16
C HIS A 773 -0.42 22.43 -22.45
N ASN A 774 -1.48 23.24 -22.52
CA ASN A 774 -1.83 23.99 -23.72
C ASN A 774 -0.95 25.24 -23.98
N THR A 775 0.13 25.36 -23.22
CA THR A 775 1.08 26.50 -23.32
C THR A 775 2.06 26.39 -24.47
N ASN A 776 2.24 25.19 -25.03
CA ASN A 776 3.20 24.94 -26.11
C ASN A 776 2.68 23.90 -27.12
N THR A 777 3.19 24.04 -28.37
CA THR A 777 3.01 23.00 -29.39
C THR A 777 4.25 22.09 -29.41
N PHE A 778 4.05 20.79 -29.46
CA PHE A 778 5.12 19.80 -29.45
C PHE A 778 5.01 18.87 -30.65
N THR A 779 6.12 18.57 -31.28
CA THR A 779 6.24 17.41 -32.18
C THR A 779 6.27 16.10 -31.39
N ALA A 780 5.96 14.99 -32.04
CA ALA A 780 6.05 13.67 -31.41
C ALA A 780 7.46 13.35 -30.87
N ALA A 781 8.50 13.81 -31.57
CA ALA A 781 9.88 13.64 -31.15
C ALA A 781 10.24 14.45 -29.90
N GLU A 782 9.76 15.69 -29.82
CA GLU A 782 9.93 16.55 -28.64
C GLU A 782 9.20 15.96 -27.43
N LEU A 783 7.93 15.50 -27.61
CA LEU A 783 7.19 14.81 -26.54
C LEU A 783 7.93 13.58 -26.02
N SER A 784 8.43 12.73 -26.91
CA SER A 784 9.19 11.55 -26.55
C SER A 784 10.46 11.89 -25.77
N SER A 785 11.18 12.93 -26.19
CA SER A 785 12.42 13.37 -25.53
C SER A 785 12.14 13.99 -24.16
N LEU A 786 11.11 14.83 -24.04
CA LEU A 786 10.67 15.41 -22.77
C LEU A 786 10.22 14.32 -21.80
N ALA A 787 9.40 13.37 -22.25
CA ALA A 787 8.98 12.25 -21.44
C ALA A 787 10.16 11.39 -21.01
N ALA A 788 11.15 11.15 -21.88
CA ALA A 788 12.38 10.46 -21.54
C ALA A 788 13.17 11.19 -20.44
N TYR A 789 13.24 12.50 -20.49
CA TYR A 789 13.86 13.30 -19.44
C TYR A 789 13.10 13.19 -18.12
N ILE A 790 11.77 13.42 -18.13
CA ILE A 790 10.94 13.39 -16.93
C ILE A 790 10.98 11.99 -16.28
N ARG A 791 10.97 10.91 -17.06
CA ARG A 791 11.14 9.53 -16.52
C ARG A 791 12.47 9.32 -15.82
N GLN A 792 13.50 10.13 -16.13
CA GLN A 792 14.85 10.00 -15.60
C GLN A 792 15.20 11.05 -14.54
N ILE A 793 14.28 11.95 -14.21
CA ILE A 793 14.45 12.87 -13.08
C ILE A 793 14.46 12.05 -11.79
N GLY A 794 15.48 12.24 -10.97
CA GLY A 794 15.66 11.51 -9.73
C GLY A 794 17.13 11.35 -9.41
N ASN A 795 17.45 10.55 -8.36
CA ASN A 795 18.83 10.41 -7.93
C ASN A 795 19.70 9.75 -9.01
N GLY A 796 20.52 10.55 -9.65
CA GLY A 796 21.62 10.08 -10.48
C GLY A 796 22.82 9.57 -9.66
N GLN A 797 22.72 9.62 -8.32
CA GLN A 797 23.79 9.24 -7.40
C GLN A 797 23.56 7.86 -6.82
#